data_0a1ce062cdca1e2d6e06b660805fcc9f
#
_entry.id   0a1ce062cdca1e2d6e06b660805fcc9f
#
_cell.length_a   1.000
_cell.length_b   1.000
_cell.length_c   1.000
_cell.angle_alpha   90.00
_cell.angle_beta   90.00
_cell.angle_gamma   90.00
#
_symmetry.space_group_name_H-M   'P 1'
#
loop_
_entity.id
_entity.type
_entity.pdbx_description
1 polymer ?
#
loop_
_entity_poly.entity_id
_entity_poly.type
_entity_poly.pdbx_seq_one_letter_code
_entity_poly.pdbx_strand_id
1 'polypeptide(L)'
;MESDNVILNEVVVKGSSYVRKTDHVLVIPDKQQVKHAGTGYDLLYNLMIPSLEVNKRTGKVSTFGGEVALYINGEKAEYEEVQNLRPRDIKNIEYYDTPTGKYAGDVASINYITKERTSGGYVSLDGKQTIGYLMGNYNIGTKLMHGNNSYSVLGGYITQKYDGVKTSKNEEILFPEYTTHRNTQTTQADYQNNQQYLQLKANNRTEKHNISAQLSLVHNETPKNNNSELLDYSGHHTYSISSANQKKEDGLSPSVKLYGNFNITPKQTLEVTAKTAYTQNDYTRTYTEGENISLTDVDEELYAFDFSTRYNIKLEHNNSLGANLQHHHKVTSSSYTGDYDSWQHLWMGETMFFLNYNQRIAKKFSMNFLPGFSWLNYKLHTDARQQHWSLRMNSTFIYTINKSQQLMASVDIGNDQPDISYINSMDQTVDFLQIKRGNPHLDNTKLYVVGIAYKAQLNRLNFQILGVYQKIQNNISTDYYLENDKLVSSFRSDMDVEHWNAALDLSYRFSDNLRAKFNARYYHTIIPGEYNITDNSVIASLDINYYWKNLAINVYGSTATSRINRFSLAIEKNPAIYGTSISWSHKGWHVETGTENPFTKHNRYREYANFSIYNYSRIQTSRINQRTGYIKIAYTFDFGQKTSREKSDMDRNINSAIMKTN
;
A
#
# COMPACT_ATOMS: atom_id res chain seq x y z
N MET A 1 28.95 -47.11 36.61
CA MET A 1 28.09 -47.15 35.41
C MET A 1 28.15 -45.75 34.83
N GLU A 2 29.06 -45.54 33.89
CA GLU A 2 29.15 -44.29 33.11
C GLU A 2 28.04 -44.26 32.09
N SER A 3 27.25 -43.16 32.08
CA SER A 3 26.21 -42.97 31.08
C SER A 3 26.84 -42.38 29.82
N ASP A 4 26.94 -43.15 28.79
CA ASP A 4 27.29 -42.70 27.43
C ASP A 4 26.28 -41.69 26.95
N ASN A 5 26.70 -40.41 26.84
CA ASN A 5 25.94 -39.39 26.13
C ASN A 5 26.04 -39.64 24.64
N VAL A 6 25.04 -40.25 24.08
CA VAL A 6 24.86 -40.36 22.63
C VAL A 6 24.48 -38.97 22.10
N ILE A 7 25.42 -38.26 21.49
CA ILE A 7 25.16 -37.05 20.70
C ILE A 7 24.41 -37.50 19.46
N LEU A 8 23.10 -37.35 19.46
CA LEU A 8 22.28 -37.49 18.26
C LEU A 8 22.69 -36.37 17.27
N ASN A 9 23.39 -36.77 16.22
CA ASN A 9 23.62 -35.88 15.06
C ASN A 9 22.27 -35.36 14.58
N GLU A 10 22.17 -34.05 14.49
CA GLU A 10 21.01 -33.33 14.00
C GLU A 10 20.68 -33.85 12.57
N VAL A 11 19.65 -34.65 12.44
CA VAL A 11 19.14 -35.05 11.14
C VAL A 11 18.52 -33.83 10.51
N VAL A 12 19.30 -33.14 9.68
CA VAL A 12 18.79 -32.06 8.82
C VAL A 12 17.85 -32.71 7.80
N VAL A 13 16.60 -32.84 8.18
CA VAL A 13 15.53 -33.11 7.22
C VAL A 13 15.49 -31.92 6.27
N LYS A 14 15.89 -32.12 5.01
CA LYS A 14 15.70 -31.16 3.92
C LYS A 14 14.19 -31.05 3.65
N GLY A 15 13.46 -30.44 4.58
CA GLY A 15 12.05 -30.10 4.44
C GLY A 15 11.86 -28.97 3.42
N SER A 16 10.70 -28.92 2.81
CA SER A 16 10.28 -27.81 1.97
C SER A 16 10.33 -26.49 2.77
N SER A 17 10.90 -25.43 2.18
CA SER A 17 10.89 -24.09 2.78
C SER A 17 9.48 -23.52 2.96
N TYR A 18 8.49 -24.13 2.33
CA TYR A 18 7.07 -23.76 2.41
C TYR A 18 6.31 -24.94 2.99
N VAL A 19 5.63 -24.73 4.09
CA VAL A 19 4.77 -25.72 4.73
C VAL A 19 3.35 -25.18 4.76
N ARG A 20 2.48 -25.73 3.95
CA ARG A 20 1.08 -25.34 3.92
C ARG A 20 0.37 -25.80 5.19
N LYS A 21 -0.22 -24.86 5.89
CA LYS A 21 -1.12 -25.09 7.02
C LYS A 21 -2.57 -24.94 6.54
N THR A 22 -3.52 -25.07 7.43
CA THR A 22 -4.95 -25.00 7.08
C THR A 22 -5.35 -23.59 6.62
N ASP A 23 -4.81 -22.55 7.26
CA ASP A 23 -5.18 -21.15 7.13
C ASP A 23 -4.04 -20.26 6.60
N HIS A 24 -2.82 -20.76 6.54
CA HIS A 24 -1.67 -20.00 6.07
C HIS A 24 -0.59 -20.89 5.44
N VAL A 25 0.37 -20.27 4.81
CA VAL A 25 1.62 -20.89 4.38
C VAL A 25 2.71 -20.50 5.36
N LEU A 26 3.26 -21.48 6.09
CA LEU A 26 4.43 -21.28 6.91
C LEU A 26 5.68 -21.32 6.01
N VAL A 27 6.38 -20.21 5.92
CA VAL A 27 7.62 -20.06 5.14
C VAL A 27 8.80 -20.06 6.08
N ILE A 28 9.68 -21.04 5.92
CA ILE A 28 10.90 -21.19 6.73
C ILE A 28 12.08 -20.69 5.88
N PRO A 29 12.67 -19.52 6.21
CA PRO A 29 13.81 -18.99 5.48
C PRO A 29 15.01 -19.93 5.57
N ASP A 30 15.67 -20.21 4.46
CA ASP A 30 16.91 -20.96 4.48
C ASP A 30 18.14 -20.07 4.73
N LYS A 31 19.29 -20.72 4.95
CA LYS A 31 20.56 -20.02 5.28
C LYS A 31 20.99 -19.02 4.20
N GLN A 32 20.75 -19.29 2.92
CA GLN A 32 21.13 -18.42 1.82
C GLN A 32 20.22 -17.18 1.77
N GLN A 33 18.92 -17.37 1.94
CA GLN A 33 17.93 -16.28 1.96
C GLN A 33 18.19 -15.32 3.11
N VAL A 34 18.45 -15.84 4.32
CA VAL A 34 18.76 -15.05 5.51
C VAL A 34 20.10 -14.32 5.36
N LYS A 35 21.14 -15.01 4.86
CA LYS A 35 22.49 -14.47 4.71
C LYS A 35 22.53 -13.27 3.76
N HIS A 36 21.78 -13.31 2.66
CA HIS A 36 21.81 -12.31 1.61
C HIS A 36 20.68 -11.26 1.72
N ALA A 37 20.11 -11.10 2.90
CA ALA A 37 19.12 -10.08 3.21
C ALA A 37 19.67 -9.12 4.27
N GLY A 38 19.53 -7.82 4.04
CA GLY A 38 19.89 -6.77 5.01
C GLY A 38 18.71 -6.40 5.90
N THR A 39 17.48 -6.52 5.40
CA THR A 39 16.24 -6.08 6.04
C THR A 39 15.17 -7.17 5.98
N GLY A 40 14.04 -6.97 6.67
CA GLY A 40 12.89 -7.86 6.56
C GLY A 40 12.29 -7.89 5.14
N TYR A 41 12.33 -6.77 4.41
CA TYR A 41 11.89 -6.72 3.02
C TYR A 41 12.82 -7.47 2.08
N ASP A 42 14.13 -7.33 2.25
CA ASP A 42 15.08 -8.12 1.45
C ASP A 42 14.86 -9.62 1.67
N LEU A 43 14.59 -10.02 2.91
CA LEU A 43 14.26 -11.42 3.19
C LEU A 43 12.97 -11.84 2.50
N LEU A 44 11.91 -11.04 2.62
CA LEU A 44 10.62 -11.34 2.00
C LEU A 44 10.73 -11.49 0.47
N TYR A 45 11.50 -10.61 -0.15
CA TYR A 45 11.81 -10.70 -1.58
C TYR A 45 12.60 -11.99 -1.92
N ASN A 46 13.63 -12.31 -1.13
CA ASN A 46 14.46 -13.51 -1.33
C ASN A 46 13.67 -14.81 -1.16
N LEU A 47 12.60 -14.77 -0.38
CA LEU A 47 11.72 -15.94 -0.19
C LEU A 47 10.99 -16.36 -1.46
N MET A 48 10.74 -15.43 -2.40
CA MET A 48 10.05 -15.68 -3.66
C MET A 48 8.69 -16.39 -3.46
N ILE A 49 7.90 -15.90 -2.49
CA ILE A 49 6.57 -16.45 -2.20
C ILE A 49 5.70 -16.25 -3.46
N PRO A 50 5.06 -17.31 -3.99
CA PRO A 50 4.09 -17.19 -5.08
C PRO A 50 2.99 -16.18 -4.72
N SER A 51 2.44 -15.49 -5.69
CA SER A 51 1.40 -14.45 -5.55
C SER A 51 1.82 -13.18 -4.82
N LEU A 52 3.00 -13.12 -4.21
CA LEU A 52 3.48 -11.95 -3.47
C LEU A 52 4.46 -11.15 -4.33
N GLU A 53 4.18 -9.90 -4.54
CA GLU A 53 5.06 -8.94 -5.21
C GLU A 53 5.71 -8.04 -4.17
N VAL A 54 7.03 -7.99 -4.15
CA VAL A 54 7.81 -7.14 -3.24
C VAL A 54 8.62 -6.16 -4.06
N ASN A 55 8.25 -4.89 -4.02
CA ASN A 55 8.98 -3.84 -4.71
C ASN A 55 10.14 -3.33 -3.84
N LYS A 56 11.36 -3.79 -4.12
CA LYS A 56 12.57 -3.39 -3.36
C LYS A 56 12.85 -1.89 -3.39
N ARG A 57 12.37 -1.17 -4.39
CA ARG A 57 12.58 0.27 -4.51
C ARG A 57 11.70 1.06 -3.55
N THR A 58 10.42 0.74 -3.51
CA THR A 58 9.42 1.45 -2.70
C THR A 58 9.13 0.76 -1.37
N GLY A 59 9.55 -0.53 -1.20
CA GLY A 59 9.17 -1.38 -0.08
C GLY A 59 7.71 -1.81 -0.06
N LYS A 60 6.98 -1.52 -1.11
CA LYS A 60 5.58 -1.93 -1.23
C LYS A 60 5.48 -3.44 -1.43
N VAL A 61 4.59 -4.05 -0.67
CA VAL A 61 4.26 -5.48 -0.77
C VAL A 61 2.81 -5.61 -1.21
N SER A 62 2.57 -6.35 -2.29
CA SER A 62 1.24 -6.51 -2.86
C SER A 62 0.98 -7.93 -3.35
N THR A 63 -0.28 -8.26 -3.47
CA THR A 63 -0.78 -9.45 -4.18
C THR A 63 -1.65 -8.99 -5.35
N PHE A 64 -2.21 -9.95 -6.05
CA PHE A 64 -3.22 -9.70 -7.08
C PHE A 64 -4.42 -8.86 -6.59
N GLY A 65 -4.86 -9.07 -5.34
CA GLY A 65 -6.00 -8.37 -4.75
C GLY A 65 -5.71 -6.98 -4.19
N GLY A 66 -4.43 -6.60 -4.08
CA GLY A 66 -4.04 -5.31 -3.52
C GLY A 66 -2.85 -5.36 -2.56
N GLU A 67 -2.73 -4.37 -1.72
CA GLU A 67 -1.65 -4.24 -0.75
C GLU A 67 -1.77 -5.26 0.38
N VAL A 68 -0.62 -5.79 0.81
CA VAL A 68 -0.51 -6.81 1.85
C VAL A 68 -0.27 -6.16 3.20
N ALA A 69 -1.09 -6.51 4.18
CA ALA A 69 -0.87 -6.09 5.56
C ALA A 69 0.30 -6.86 6.19
N LEU A 70 1.20 -6.12 6.82
CA LEU A 70 2.38 -6.67 7.46
C LEU A 70 2.17 -6.77 8.96
N TYR A 71 2.62 -7.88 9.52
CA TYR A 71 2.57 -8.15 10.95
C TYR A 71 3.91 -8.71 11.42
N ILE A 72 4.24 -8.46 12.66
CA ILE A 72 5.36 -9.09 13.32
C ILE A 72 4.85 -9.67 14.65
N ASN A 73 4.99 -10.97 14.96
CA ASN A 73 4.43 -11.71 16.11
C ASN A 73 2.94 -11.44 16.35
N GLY A 74 2.19 -11.17 15.28
CA GLY A 74 0.76 -10.98 15.30
C GLY A 74 0.24 -9.57 15.60
N GLU A 75 1.08 -8.56 15.75
CA GLU A 75 0.68 -7.15 15.77
C GLU A 75 0.87 -6.52 14.39
N LYS A 76 -0.02 -5.67 13.92
CA LYS A 76 0.07 -5.02 12.62
C LYS A 76 1.27 -4.07 12.58
N ALA A 77 2.15 -4.28 11.61
CA ALA A 77 3.42 -3.57 11.44
C ALA A 77 3.37 -2.66 10.22
N GLU A 78 4.18 -1.61 10.23
CA GLU A 78 4.33 -0.72 9.09
C GLU A 78 5.68 -0.88 8.41
N TYR A 79 5.89 -0.12 7.35
CA TYR A 79 7.04 -0.25 6.46
C TYR A 79 8.38 -0.25 7.20
N GLU A 80 8.60 0.72 8.11
CA GLU A 80 9.88 0.92 8.78
C GLU A 80 10.23 -0.19 9.75
N GLU A 81 9.22 -0.81 10.33
CA GLU A 81 9.44 -1.93 11.25
C GLU A 81 10.01 -3.12 10.52
N VAL A 82 9.43 -3.43 9.35
CA VAL A 82 9.92 -4.52 8.49
C VAL A 82 11.26 -4.13 7.87
N GLN A 83 11.47 -2.86 7.53
CA GLN A 83 12.76 -2.35 7.05
C GLN A 83 13.87 -2.55 8.08
N ASN A 84 13.59 -2.30 9.35
CA ASN A 84 14.54 -2.48 10.44
C ASN A 84 14.61 -3.91 10.99
N LEU A 85 13.81 -4.84 10.50
CA LEU A 85 13.78 -6.22 10.97
C LEU A 85 15.01 -7.01 10.46
N ARG A 86 15.79 -7.58 11.37
CA ARG A 86 16.97 -8.38 10.99
C ARG A 86 16.56 -9.76 10.47
N PRO A 87 17.00 -10.15 9.27
CA PRO A 87 16.70 -11.46 8.71
C PRO A 87 17.07 -12.65 9.60
N ARG A 88 18.21 -12.58 10.29
CA ARG A 88 18.71 -13.64 11.18
C ARG A 88 17.87 -13.87 12.46
N ASP A 89 17.09 -12.87 12.85
CA ASP A 89 16.20 -12.97 14.01
C ASP A 89 14.81 -13.48 13.65
N ILE A 90 14.48 -13.57 12.37
CA ILE A 90 13.25 -14.15 11.91
C ILE A 90 13.34 -15.68 12.00
N LYS A 91 12.38 -16.28 12.70
CA LYS A 91 12.25 -17.71 12.85
C LYS A 91 11.56 -18.32 11.65
N ASN A 92 10.41 -17.75 11.29
CA ASN A 92 9.61 -18.09 10.13
C ASN A 92 8.70 -16.92 9.74
N ILE A 93 8.01 -17.06 8.61
CA ILE A 93 7.00 -16.13 8.14
C ILE A 93 5.72 -16.91 7.89
N GLU A 94 4.62 -16.40 8.39
CA GLU A 94 3.27 -16.91 8.10
C GLU A 94 2.65 -16.03 7.02
N TYR A 95 2.35 -16.62 5.88
CA TYR A 95 1.70 -15.94 4.77
C TYR A 95 0.23 -16.35 4.70
N TYR A 96 -0.65 -15.42 4.95
CA TYR A 96 -2.10 -15.55 4.85
C TYR A 96 -2.53 -14.99 3.51
N ASP A 97 -2.61 -15.82 2.51
CA ASP A 97 -3.06 -15.46 1.16
C ASP A 97 -4.58 -15.33 1.06
N THR A 98 -5.27 -15.82 2.07
CA THR A 98 -6.70 -15.64 2.31
C THR A 98 -6.86 -15.45 3.82
N PRO A 99 -6.75 -14.19 4.27
CA PRO A 99 -6.73 -13.88 5.70
C PRO A 99 -8.01 -14.31 6.42
N THR A 100 -7.82 -14.95 7.57
CA THR A 100 -8.91 -15.40 8.44
C THR A 100 -8.64 -15.00 9.89
N GLY A 101 -9.62 -15.10 10.75
CA GLY A 101 -9.48 -14.78 12.16
C GLY A 101 -9.08 -13.31 12.36
N LYS A 102 -7.95 -13.05 13.02
CA LYS A 102 -7.50 -11.68 13.29
C LYS A 102 -7.02 -10.90 12.06
N TYR A 103 -6.73 -11.60 10.98
CA TYR A 103 -6.30 -11.02 9.71
C TYR A 103 -7.48 -10.83 8.74
N ALA A 104 -8.67 -11.29 9.09
CA ALA A 104 -9.87 -11.10 8.28
C ALA A 104 -10.15 -9.60 8.09
N GLY A 105 -10.31 -9.19 6.84
CA GLY A 105 -10.39 -7.78 6.44
C GLY A 105 -9.16 -7.28 5.69
N ASP A 106 -8.02 -7.96 5.80
CA ASP A 106 -6.86 -7.71 4.92
C ASP A 106 -7.05 -8.40 3.56
N VAL A 107 -6.45 -7.86 2.52
CA VAL A 107 -6.37 -8.51 1.21
C VAL A 107 -5.48 -9.76 1.28
N ALA A 108 -4.36 -9.63 1.94
CA ALA A 108 -3.45 -10.70 2.34
C ALA A 108 -2.62 -10.22 3.54
N SER A 109 -2.06 -11.14 4.32
CA SER A 109 -1.25 -10.78 5.49
C SER A 109 0.06 -11.56 5.55
N ILE A 110 1.11 -10.87 5.92
CA ILE A 110 2.43 -11.45 6.22
C ILE A 110 2.70 -11.23 7.70
N ASN A 111 2.92 -12.32 8.44
CA ASN A 111 3.31 -12.24 9.84
C ASN A 111 4.72 -12.79 10.04
N TYR A 112 5.66 -11.92 10.38
CA TYR A 112 7.02 -12.30 10.73
C TYR A 112 7.07 -12.83 12.15
N ILE A 113 7.45 -14.06 12.35
CA ILE A 113 7.67 -14.66 13.67
C ILE A 113 9.14 -14.53 14.01
N THR A 114 9.44 -13.79 15.09
CA THR A 114 10.79 -13.57 15.55
C THR A 114 11.20 -14.58 16.61
N LYS A 115 12.52 -14.77 16.77
CA LYS A 115 13.11 -15.60 17.85
C LYS A 115 12.95 -14.86 19.17
N GLU A 116 12.50 -15.54 20.22
CA GLU A 116 12.35 -14.97 21.55
C GLU A 116 13.73 -14.82 22.23
N ARG A 117 13.96 -13.70 22.88
CA ARG A 117 15.16 -13.39 23.67
C ARG A 117 14.82 -12.39 24.77
N THR A 118 15.50 -12.48 25.92
CA THR A 118 15.09 -11.80 27.14
C THR A 118 15.95 -10.62 27.55
N SER A 119 17.12 -10.39 26.94
CA SER A 119 17.99 -9.26 27.31
C SER A 119 18.93 -8.80 26.21
N GLY A 120 19.38 -7.55 26.28
CA GLY A 120 20.34 -6.89 25.37
C GLY A 120 19.68 -5.87 24.45
N GLY A 121 20.39 -5.47 23.40
CA GLY A 121 19.90 -4.46 22.47
C GLY A 121 20.62 -4.50 21.13
N TYR A 122 20.19 -3.59 20.25
CA TYR A 122 20.87 -3.38 18.97
C TYR A 122 20.68 -1.93 18.49
N VAL A 123 21.56 -1.55 17.60
CA VAL A 123 21.41 -0.38 16.74
C VAL A 123 21.44 -0.85 15.29
N SER A 124 20.54 -0.37 14.48
CA SER A 124 20.51 -0.59 13.03
C SER A 124 20.60 0.73 12.31
N LEU A 125 21.43 0.77 11.29
CA LEU A 125 21.54 1.87 10.33
C LEU A 125 21.21 1.30 8.96
N ASP A 126 20.41 2.01 8.19
CA ASP A 126 20.08 1.67 6.81
C ASP A 126 20.05 2.96 5.99
N GLY A 127 20.66 2.92 4.82
CA GLY A 127 20.67 4.05 3.90
C GLY A 127 20.63 3.57 2.45
N LYS A 128 19.75 4.18 1.67
CA LYS A 128 19.65 3.97 0.21
C LYS A 128 19.71 5.30 -0.49
N GLN A 129 20.65 5.43 -1.45
CA GLN A 129 20.84 6.61 -2.27
C GLN A 129 20.72 6.25 -3.74
N THR A 130 19.89 6.97 -4.49
CA THR A 130 19.77 6.85 -5.96
C THR A 130 20.83 7.70 -6.66
N ILE A 131 21.41 7.18 -7.73
CA ILE A 131 22.37 7.85 -8.58
C ILE A 131 21.63 8.32 -9.84
N GLY A 132 21.87 9.55 -10.29
CA GLY A 132 21.24 10.13 -11.49
C GLY A 132 20.13 11.12 -11.21
N TYR A 133 19.44 11.01 -10.08
CA TYR A 133 18.60 12.02 -9.46
C TYR A 133 18.64 11.84 -7.94
N LEU A 134 18.35 12.90 -7.18
CA LEU A 134 18.43 12.83 -5.74
C LEU A 134 17.18 12.14 -5.19
N MET A 135 17.33 10.93 -4.69
CA MET A 135 16.37 10.25 -3.84
C MET A 135 17.14 9.48 -2.78
N GLY A 136 16.96 9.87 -1.53
CA GLY A 136 17.57 9.24 -0.37
C GLY A 136 16.52 8.73 0.60
N ASN A 137 16.82 7.61 1.29
CA ASN A 137 16.03 7.08 2.38
C ASN A 137 17.01 6.57 3.45
N TYR A 138 17.04 7.21 4.60
CA TYR A 138 18.00 6.98 5.68
C TYR A 138 17.27 6.72 6.97
N ASN A 139 17.60 5.60 7.63
CA ASN A 139 16.89 5.14 8.80
C ASN A 139 17.88 4.78 9.91
N ILE A 140 17.52 5.08 11.14
CA ILE A 140 18.17 4.62 12.35
C ILE A 140 17.13 3.97 13.25
N GLY A 141 17.46 2.79 13.75
CA GLY A 141 16.64 2.07 14.71
C GLY A 141 17.46 1.59 15.89
N THR A 142 16.95 1.75 17.10
CA THR A 142 17.53 1.15 18.30
C THR A 142 16.45 0.44 19.08
N LYS A 143 16.84 -0.67 19.71
CA LYS A 143 15.98 -1.42 20.61
C LYS A 143 16.74 -1.92 21.80
N LEU A 144 16.13 -1.77 22.98
CA LEU A 144 16.60 -2.31 24.25
C LEU A 144 15.56 -3.28 24.79
N MET A 145 15.99 -4.42 25.32
CA MET A 145 15.14 -5.43 25.95
C MET A 145 15.65 -5.76 27.35
N HIS A 146 14.73 -5.79 28.29
CA HIS A 146 15.01 -6.18 29.67
C HIS A 146 13.82 -6.97 30.25
N GLY A 147 14.00 -8.28 30.44
CA GLY A 147 12.93 -9.17 30.87
C GLY A 147 11.75 -9.14 29.88
N ASN A 148 10.56 -8.84 30.38
CA ASN A 148 9.33 -8.74 29.63
C ASN A 148 9.12 -7.39 28.90
N ASN A 149 10.01 -6.41 29.15
CA ASN A 149 9.90 -5.08 28.60
C ASN A 149 10.82 -4.88 27.39
N SER A 150 10.34 -4.14 26.40
CA SER A 150 11.18 -3.65 25.31
C SER A 150 10.87 -2.20 25.00
N TYR A 151 11.92 -1.46 24.66
CA TYR A 151 11.86 -0.05 24.27
C TYR A 151 12.53 0.11 22.93
N SER A 152 11.91 0.83 22.03
CA SER A 152 12.50 1.11 20.72
C SER A 152 12.33 2.56 20.34
N VAL A 153 13.33 3.04 19.60
CA VAL A 153 13.34 4.35 18.96
C VAL A 153 13.65 4.12 17.50
N LEU A 154 12.81 4.66 16.63
CA LEU A 154 13.05 4.71 15.17
C LEU A 154 13.03 6.15 14.72
N GLY A 155 13.93 6.48 13.81
CA GLY A 155 13.95 7.78 13.16
C GLY A 155 14.45 7.66 11.73
N GLY A 156 14.08 8.58 10.89
CA GLY A 156 14.57 8.59 9.53
C GLY A 156 14.28 9.88 8.77
N TYR A 157 14.93 9.95 7.62
CA TYR A 157 14.83 11.05 6.67
C TYR A 157 14.74 10.50 5.25
N ILE A 158 13.71 10.94 4.55
CA ILE A 158 13.50 10.65 3.13
C ILE A 158 13.58 11.96 2.39
N THR A 159 14.32 12.00 1.29
CA THR A 159 14.39 13.16 0.42
C THR A 159 14.26 12.74 -1.03
N GLN A 160 13.53 13.52 -1.80
CA GLN A 160 13.38 13.33 -3.22
C GLN A 160 13.47 14.70 -3.91
N LYS A 161 14.41 14.82 -4.83
CA LYS A 161 14.58 16.03 -5.63
C LYS A 161 14.86 15.64 -7.07
N TYR A 162 14.08 16.12 -8.01
CA TYR A 162 14.29 15.88 -9.43
C TYR A 162 13.78 17.03 -10.29
N ASP A 163 14.34 17.13 -11.45
CA ASP A 163 13.95 18.04 -12.52
C ASP A 163 13.67 17.24 -13.81
N GLY A 164 13.23 17.92 -14.85
CA GLY A 164 13.13 17.35 -16.19
C GLY A 164 12.00 16.36 -16.39
N VAL A 165 10.94 16.40 -15.57
CA VAL A 165 9.65 15.81 -15.93
C VAL A 165 9.07 16.62 -17.08
N LYS A 166 8.78 15.95 -18.21
CA LYS A 166 8.16 16.59 -19.37
C LYS A 166 6.79 15.98 -19.58
N THR A 167 5.78 16.82 -19.61
CA THR A 167 4.40 16.44 -19.92
C THR A 167 4.00 17.12 -21.23
N SER A 168 3.35 16.36 -22.10
CA SER A 168 2.59 16.88 -23.22
C SER A 168 1.14 16.40 -23.05
N LYS A 169 0.18 17.31 -23.04
CA LYS A 169 -1.24 17.02 -22.87
C LYS A 169 -2.02 17.68 -23.99
N ASN A 170 -2.84 16.93 -24.68
CA ASN A 170 -3.81 17.42 -25.66
C ASN A 170 -5.20 17.31 -25.05
N GLU A 171 -5.95 18.36 -25.10
CA GLU A 171 -7.29 18.49 -24.53
C GLU A 171 -8.26 19.03 -25.56
N GLU A 172 -9.48 18.51 -25.51
CA GLU A 172 -10.62 19.00 -26.29
C GLU A 172 -11.78 19.21 -25.32
N ILE A 173 -12.30 20.43 -25.28
CA ILE A 173 -13.45 20.83 -24.45
C ILE A 173 -14.56 21.27 -25.39
N LEU A 174 -15.72 20.59 -25.30
CA LEU A 174 -16.89 20.86 -26.13
C LEU A 174 -17.86 21.76 -25.36
N PHE A 175 -17.77 23.08 -25.60
CA PHE A 175 -18.76 24.03 -25.12
C PHE A 175 -20.01 24.00 -26.02
N PRO A 176 -21.18 24.49 -25.56
CA PRO A 176 -22.43 24.45 -26.34
C PRO A 176 -22.33 25.10 -27.70
N GLU A 177 -21.55 26.19 -27.82
CA GLU A 177 -21.47 27.00 -29.04
C GLU A 177 -20.14 26.82 -29.80
N TYR A 178 -19.10 26.26 -29.15
CA TYR A 178 -17.78 26.14 -29.72
C TYR A 178 -16.97 25.00 -29.10
N THR A 179 -15.88 24.63 -29.74
CA THR A 179 -14.90 23.67 -29.24
C THR A 179 -13.57 24.37 -29.01
N THR A 180 -12.97 24.12 -27.86
CA THR A 180 -11.61 24.58 -27.54
C THR A 180 -10.67 23.39 -27.52
N HIS A 181 -9.60 23.48 -28.29
CA HIS A 181 -8.47 22.57 -28.23
C HIS A 181 -7.32 23.24 -27.50
N ARG A 182 -6.67 22.50 -26.59
CA ARG A 182 -5.49 22.98 -25.88
C ARG A 182 -4.38 21.95 -25.93
N ASN A 183 -3.22 22.35 -26.43
CA ASN A 183 -1.99 21.57 -26.33
C ASN A 183 -1.12 22.19 -25.23
N THR A 184 -0.79 21.41 -24.22
CA THR A 184 0.06 21.81 -23.10
C THR A 184 1.39 21.13 -23.19
N GLN A 185 2.50 21.88 -23.09
CA GLN A 185 3.86 21.34 -23.10
C GLN A 185 4.66 21.88 -21.93
N THR A 186 5.19 21.01 -21.08
CA THR A 186 6.07 21.40 -19.99
C THR A 186 7.39 21.94 -20.54
N THR A 187 7.74 23.16 -20.17
CA THR A 187 9.01 23.82 -20.48
C THR A 187 10.03 23.59 -19.37
N GLN A 188 9.58 23.68 -18.12
CA GLN A 188 10.40 23.45 -16.92
C GLN A 188 9.59 22.78 -15.82
N ALA A 189 10.19 21.88 -15.07
CA ALA A 189 9.63 21.30 -13.85
C ALA A 189 10.71 21.11 -12.79
N ASP A 190 10.41 21.43 -11.54
CA ASP A 190 11.28 21.25 -10.38
C ASP A 190 10.45 20.74 -9.20
N TYR A 191 10.87 19.64 -8.63
CA TYR A 191 10.18 18.99 -7.53
C TYR A 191 11.15 18.66 -6.41
N GLN A 192 10.75 18.95 -5.18
CA GLN A 192 11.43 18.54 -3.97
C GLN A 192 10.41 18.16 -2.90
N ASN A 193 10.58 16.97 -2.33
CA ASN A 193 9.83 16.52 -1.15
C ASN A 193 10.80 15.96 -0.12
N ASN A 194 10.57 16.29 1.14
CA ASN A 194 11.31 15.77 2.28
C ASN A 194 10.33 15.22 3.31
N GLN A 195 10.67 14.12 3.94
CA GLN A 195 9.90 13.57 5.05
C GLN A 195 10.83 13.18 6.19
N GLN A 196 10.48 13.58 7.40
CA GLN A 196 11.17 13.23 8.63
C GLN A 196 10.19 12.48 9.53
N TYR A 197 10.70 11.51 10.27
CA TYR A 197 9.88 10.81 11.23
C TYR A 197 10.66 10.40 12.47
N LEU A 198 9.95 10.37 13.59
CA LEU A 198 10.44 9.86 14.87
C LEU A 198 9.34 9.01 15.51
N GLN A 199 9.74 7.87 16.07
CA GLN A 199 8.83 7.00 16.79
C GLN A 199 9.48 6.46 18.06
N LEU A 200 8.71 6.47 19.13
CA LEU A 200 9.04 5.89 20.43
C LEU A 200 8.02 4.81 20.74
N LYS A 201 8.44 3.62 21.13
CA LYS A 201 7.53 2.54 21.53
C LYS A 201 8.04 1.84 22.78
N ALA A 202 7.16 1.63 23.73
CA ALA A 202 7.33 0.76 24.87
C ALA A 202 6.38 -0.44 24.74
N ASN A 203 6.86 -1.64 25.03
CA ASN A 203 6.07 -2.86 24.99
C ASN A 203 6.38 -3.72 26.22
N ASN A 204 5.33 -4.30 26.80
CA ASN A 204 5.43 -5.31 27.86
C ASN A 204 4.70 -6.57 27.38
N ARG A 205 5.42 -7.70 27.37
CA ARG A 205 4.89 -8.99 26.92
C ARG A 205 5.10 -10.07 27.97
N THR A 206 4.01 -10.73 28.32
CA THR A 206 3.97 -11.91 29.20
C THR A 206 3.19 -13.03 28.51
N GLU A 207 3.06 -14.17 29.16
CA GLU A 207 2.18 -15.25 28.67
C GLU A 207 0.70 -14.85 28.69
N LYS A 208 0.30 -13.91 29.58
CA LYS A 208 -1.09 -13.48 29.75
C LYS A 208 -1.47 -12.29 28.90
N HIS A 209 -0.53 -11.42 28.57
CA HIS A 209 -0.80 -10.21 27.81
C HIS A 209 0.39 -9.74 26.96
N ASN A 210 0.08 -8.96 25.93
CA ASN A 210 1.01 -8.14 25.18
C ASN A 210 0.43 -6.72 25.11
N ILE A 211 1.07 -5.75 25.73
CA ILE A 211 0.61 -4.35 25.80
C ILE A 211 1.71 -3.46 25.21
N SER A 212 1.34 -2.57 24.30
CA SER A 212 2.27 -1.56 23.79
C SER A 212 1.66 -0.16 23.76
N ALA A 213 2.53 0.82 23.95
CA ALA A 213 2.24 2.23 23.77
C ALA A 213 3.29 2.82 22.82
N GLN A 214 2.83 3.61 21.87
CA GLN A 214 3.64 4.18 20.80
C GLN A 214 3.29 5.66 20.62
N LEU A 215 4.33 6.48 20.50
CA LEU A 215 4.26 7.88 20.11
C LEU A 215 4.98 8.03 18.78
N SER A 216 4.38 8.72 17.83
CA SER A 216 4.98 8.95 16.51
C SER A 216 4.81 10.41 16.11
N LEU A 217 5.81 10.94 15.41
CA LEU A 217 5.80 12.26 14.80
C LEU A 217 6.27 12.13 13.35
N VAL A 218 5.45 12.62 12.42
CA VAL A 218 5.79 12.73 11.00
C VAL A 218 5.75 14.19 10.60
N HIS A 219 6.77 14.64 9.90
CA HIS A 219 6.79 15.93 9.22
C HIS A 219 7.07 15.67 7.74
N ASN A 220 6.21 16.17 6.88
CA ASN A 220 6.33 16.05 5.42
C ASN A 220 6.25 17.44 4.80
N GLU A 221 7.29 17.81 4.05
CA GLU A 221 7.34 19.11 3.36
C GLU A 221 7.58 18.93 1.86
N THR A 222 6.87 19.69 1.06
CA THR A 222 7.08 19.82 -0.38
C THR A 222 7.41 21.29 -0.67
N PRO A 223 8.66 21.74 -0.42
CA PRO A 223 9.02 23.15 -0.56
C PRO A 223 9.02 23.61 -2.02
N LYS A 224 9.05 22.66 -2.97
CA LYS A 224 9.03 22.94 -4.40
C LYS A 224 8.22 21.86 -5.15
N ASN A 225 7.19 22.33 -5.83
CA ASN A 225 6.47 21.57 -6.84
C ASN A 225 6.07 22.57 -7.93
N ASN A 226 7.05 22.93 -8.76
CA ASN A 226 6.94 24.00 -9.75
C ASN A 226 6.90 23.40 -11.15
N ASN A 227 6.00 23.90 -11.96
CA ASN A 227 5.82 23.50 -13.35
C ASN A 227 5.55 24.76 -14.21
N SER A 228 6.34 24.94 -15.26
CA SER A 228 6.11 25.97 -16.27
C SER A 228 5.75 25.30 -17.59
N GLU A 229 4.75 25.83 -18.27
CA GLU A 229 4.17 25.22 -19.46
C GLU A 229 3.90 26.27 -20.55
N LEU A 230 3.93 25.82 -21.78
CA LEU A 230 3.37 26.54 -22.92
C LEU A 230 2.01 25.94 -23.24
N LEU A 231 1.00 26.78 -23.32
CA LEU A 231 -0.38 26.42 -23.65
C LEU A 231 -0.68 26.97 -25.06
N ASP A 232 -0.94 26.08 -26.00
CA ASP A 232 -1.35 26.44 -27.37
C ASP A 232 -2.85 26.17 -27.50
N TYR A 233 -3.62 27.22 -27.60
CA TYR A 233 -5.08 27.18 -27.82
C TYR A 233 -5.43 27.24 -29.28
N SER A 234 -6.47 26.50 -29.68
CA SER A 234 -7.05 26.54 -31.02
C SER A 234 -8.55 26.21 -30.98
N GLY A 235 -9.25 26.43 -32.07
CA GLY A 235 -10.71 26.32 -32.17
C GLY A 235 -11.38 27.69 -32.15
N HIS A 236 -12.10 28.04 -31.10
CA HIS A 236 -12.78 29.34 -31.00
C HIS A 236 -11.78 30.52 -31.04
N HIS A 237 -10.69 30.40 -30.28
CA HIS A 237 -9.58 31.35 -30.30
C HIS A 237 -8.26 30.62 -30.54
N THR A 238 -7.33 31.26 -31.28
CA THR A 238 -5.99 30.70 -31.54
C THR A 238 -4.94 31.63 -30.98
N TYR A 239 -4.23 31.15 -29.94
CA TYR A 239 -3.13 31.88 -29.30
C TYR A 239 -2.26 30.92 -28.49
N SER A 240 -1.05 31.36 -28.18
CA SER A 240 -0.11 30.65 -27.28
C SER A 240 0.17 31.53 -26.07
N ILE A 241 0.20 30.92 -24.89
CA ILE A 241 0.44 31.65 -23.64
C ILE A 241 1.28 30.78 -22.70
N SER A 242 2.15 31.41 -21.93
CA SER A 242 2.93 30.72 -20.92
C SER A 242 2.15 30.65 -19.61
N SER A 243 2.23 29.50 -18.95
CA SER A 243 1.71 29.30 -17.60
C SER A 243 2.80 28.86 -16.62
N ALA A 244 2.60 29.15 -15.35
CA ALA A 244 3.41 28.59 -14.28
C ALA A 244 2.52 28.18 -13.10
N ASN A 245 2.82 27.05 -12.51
CA ASN A 245 2.13 26.49 -11.36
C ASN A 245 3.15 26.20 -10.27
N GLN A 246 3.03 26.87 -9.15
CA GLN A 246 3.92 26.73 -8.00
C GLN A 246 3.10 26.26 -6.80
N LYS A 247 3.47 25.14 -6.21
CA LYS A 247 2.80 24.56 -5.05
C LYS A 247 3.81 24.33 -3.93
N LYS A 248 3.40 24.59 -2.71
CA LYS A 248 4.12 24.23 -1.49
C LYS A 248 3.16 23.54 -0.55
N GLU A 249 3.68 22.57 0.17
CA GLU A 249 2.93 21.84 1.18
C GLU A 249 3.81 21.60 2.39
N ASP A 250 3.23 21.76 3.57
CA ASP A 250 3.84 21.40 4.85
C ASP A 250 2.81 20.66 5.71
N GLY A 251 3.21 19.55 6.29
CA GLY A 251 2.30 18.74 7.10
C GLY A 251 3.01 18.14 8.30
N LEU A 252 2.48 18.39 9.50
CA LEU A 252 2.96 17.82 10.75
C LEU A 252 1.89 16.94 11.39
N SER A 253 2.24 15.68 11.70
CA SER A 253 1.28 14.71 12.25
C SER A 253 1.84 13.95 13.44
N PRO A 254 1.64 14.42 14.68
CA PRO A 254 1.79 13.62 15.89
C PRO A 254 0.67 12.58 16.03
N SER A 255 1.02 11.40 16.53
CA SER A 255 0.05 10.33 16.79
C SER A 255 0.40 9.47 18.01
N VAL A 256 -0.63 8.90 18.63
CA VAL A 256 -0.54 7.96 19.74
C VAL A 256 -1.28 6.68 19.36
N LYS A 257 -0.65 5.52 19.59
CA LYS A 257 -1.28 4.20 19.42
C LYS A 257 -1.11 3.38 20.69
N LEU A 258 -2.20 2.83 21.16
CA LEU A 258 -2.26 1.87 22.27
C LEU A 258 -2.73 0.53 21.73
N TYR A 259 -2.05 -0.53 22.11
CA TYR A 259 -2.39 -1.90 21.75
C TYR A 259 -2.37 -2.79 22.97
N GLY A 260 -3.37 -3.66 23.07
CA GLY A 260 -3.45 -4.69 24.10
C GLY A 260 -3.98 -6.00 23.54
N ASN A 261 -3.31 -7.11 23.85
CA ASN A 261 -3.79 -8.46 23.56
C ASN A 261 -3.73 -9.26 24.87
N PHE A 262 -4.88 -9.74 25.32
CA PHE A 262 -5.06 -10.37 26.61
C PHE A 262 -5.55 -11.81 26.45
N ASN A 263 -4.83 -12.76 27.00
CA ASN A 263 -5.26 -14.15 27.16
C ASN A 263 -6.11 -14.23 28.45
N ILE A 264 -7.44 -13.98 28.34
CA ILE A 264 -8.36 -14.00 29.47
C ILE A 264 -8.39 -15.40 30.09
N THR A 265 -8.46 -16.41 29.23
CA THR A 265 -8.28 -17.82 29.56
C THR A 265 -7.46 -18.50 28.47
N PRO A 266 -7.02 -19.76 28.61
CA PRO A 266 -6.33 -20.50 27.54
C PRO A 266 -7.17 -20.63 26.25
N LYS A 267 -8.49 -20.47 26.35
CA LYS A 267 -9.41 -20.55 25.20
C LYS A 267 -9.96 -19.18 24.75
N GLN A 268 -9.75 -18.09 25.50
CA GLN A 268 -10.36 -16.78 25.26
C GLN A 268 -9.30 -15.71 25.13
N THR A 269 -9.37 -14.93 24.07
CA THR A 269 -8.48 -13.79 23.82
C THR A 269 -9.27 -12.53 23.53
N LEU A 270 -8.80 -11.42 24.05
CA LEU A 270 -9.29 -10.07 23.76
C LEU A 270 -8.14 -9.23 23.21
N GLU A 271 -8.34 -8.66 22.03
CA GLU A 271 -7.42 -7.72 21.40
C GLU A 271 -8.09 -6.35 21.29
N VAL A 272 -7.40 -5.29 21.67
CA VAL A 272 -7.87 -3.90 21.60
C VAL A 272 -6.78 -3.03 21.00
N THR A 273 -7.14 -2.17 20.06
CA THR A 273 -6.26 -1.15 19.49
C THR A 273 -7.01 0.19 19.49
N ALA A 274 -6.33 1.23 19.92
CA ALA A 274 -6.79 2.61 19.79
C ALA A 274 -5.65 3.45 19.22
N LYS A 275 -5.92 4.23 18.16
CA LYS A 275 -4.98 5.16 17.55
C LYS A 275 -5.66 6.51 17.42
N THR A 276 -4.95 7.57 17.76
CA THR A 276 -5.36 8.94 17.49
C THR A 276 -4.22 9.70 16.81
N ALA A 277 -4.56 10.54 15.87
CA ALA A 277 -3.63 11.44 15.20
C ALA A 277 -4.23 12.83 15.10
N TYR A 278 -3.42 13.83 15.29
CA TYR A 278 -3.68 15.21 14.92
C TYR A 278 -2.79 15.54 13.72
N THR A 279 -3.31 16.25 12.75
CA THR A 279 -2.53 16.68 11.60
C THR A 279 -2.81 18.14 11.32
N GLN A 280 -1.75 18.91 11.18
CA GLN A 280 -1.78 20.27 10.64
C GLN A 280 -1.19 20.21 9.23
N ASN A 281 -1.89 20.76 8.24
CA ASN A 281 -1.44 20.85 6.86
C ASN A 281 -1.58 22.28 6.38
N ASP A 282 -0.51 22.79 5.78
CA ASP A 282 -0.47 24.08 5.10
C ASP A 282 -0.25 23.80 3.61
N TYR A 283 -1.08 24.40 2.75
CA TYR A 283 -1.00 24.25 1.31
C TYR A 283 -1.12 25.62 0.65
N THR A 284 -0.11 25.99 -0.16
CA THR A 284 -0.14 27.21 -0.96
C THR A 284 0.01 26.85 -2.44
N ARG A 285 -0.74 27.54 -3.28
CA ARG A 285 -0.64 27.44 -4.73
C ARG A 285 -0.75 28.79 -5.39
N THR A 286 0.20 29.09 -6.28
CA THR A 286 0.15 30.20 -7.21
C THR A 286 0.12 29.64 -8.63
N TYR A 287 -0.92 29.95 -9.38
CA TYR A 287 -1.04 29.64 -10.80
C TYR A 287 -1.08 30.92 -11.61
N THR A 288 -0.27 31.01 -12.67
CA THR A 288 -0.26 32.13 -13.59
C THR A 288 -0.46 31.65 -15.02
N GLU A 289 -1.20 32.43 -15.80
CA GLU A 289 -1.40 32.23 -17.24
C GLU A 289 -1.36 33.57 -17.92
N GLY A 290 -0.24 33.91 -18.56
CA GLY A 290 0.05 35.27 -18.98
C GLY A 290 0.10 36.25 -17.81
N GLU A 291 -0.78 37.26 -17.82
CA GLU A 291 -0.90 38.26 -16.77
C GLU A 291 -1.93 37.86 -15.68
N ASN A 292 -2.69 36.82 -15.91
CA ASN A 292 -3.69 36.37 -14.94
C ASN A 292 -3.04 35.52 -13.84
N ILE A 293 -3.46 35.75 -12.60
CA ILE A 293 -2.95 35.07 -11.42
C ILE A 293 -4.12 34.47 -10.64
N SER A 294 -3.97 33.22 -10.21
CA SER A 294 -4.86 32.54 -9.27
C SER A 294 -4.07 32.15 -8.03
N LEU A 295 -4.62 32.44 -6.87
CA LEU A 295 -4.01 32.16 -5.58
C LEU A 295 -4.92 31.25 -4.75
N THR A 296 -4.32 30.26 -4.12
CA THR A 296 -4.99 29.41 -3.13
C THR A 296 -4.06 29.21 -1.96
N ASP A 297 -4.55 29.52 -0.77
CA ASP A 297 -3.86 29.26 0.50
C ASP A 297 -4.81 28.51 1.42
N VAL A 298 -4.36 27.44 2.05
CA VAL A 298 -5.20 26.57 2.87
C VAL A 298 -4.47 26.16 4.12
N ASP A 299 -5.08 26.49 5.27
CA ASP A 299 -4.71 25.96 6.57
C ASP A 299 -5.71 24.89 6.99
N GLU A 300 -5.25 23.69 7.32
CA GLU A 300 -6.08 22.57 7.71
C GLU A 300 -5.65 21.97 9.04
N GLU A 301 -6.63 21.73 9.91
CA GLU A 301 -6.52 20.88 11.09
C GLU A 301 -7.37 19.62 10.90
N LEU A 302 -6.76 18.44 11.06
CA LEU A 302 -7.44 17.15 10.93
C LEU A 302 -7.19 16.27 12.16
N TYR A 303 -8.27 15.79 12.76
CA TYR A 303 -8.27 14.81 13.84
C TYR A 303 -8.73 13.46 13.29
N ALA A 304 -7.98 12.40 13.56
CA ALA A 304 -8.33 11.03 13.21
C ALA A 304 -8.32 10.15 14.46
N PHE A 305 -9.32 9.29 14.58
CA PHE A 305 -9.43 8.29 15.63
C PHE A 305 -9.81 6.95 15.04
N ASP A 306 -9.01 5.92 15.32
CA ASP A 306 -9.26 4.55 14.94
C ASP A 306 -9.33 3.67 16.19
N PHE A 307 -10.41 2.92 16.32
CA PHE A 307 -10.60 1.97 17.39
C PHE A 307 -10.96 0.60 16.82
N SER A 308 -10.35 -0.45 17.35
CA SER A 308 -10.75 -1.82 17.05
C SER A 308 -10.68 -2.70 18.28
N THR A 309 -11.66 -3.58 18.44
CA THR A 309 -11.64 -4.62 19.46
C THR A 309 -12.10 -5.94 18.87
N ARG A 310 -11.44 -7.01 19.26
CA ARG A 310 -11.73 -8.38 18.84
C ARG A 310 -11.72 -9.31 20.03
N TYR A 311 -12.80 -10.03 20.20
CA TYR A 311 -12.92 -11.12 21.16
C TYR A 311 -13.01 -12.44 20.42
N ASN A 312 -12.28 -13.47 20.87
CA ASN A 312 -12.28 -14.78 20.25
C ASN A 312 -12.28 -15.89 21.28
N ILE A 313 -13.11 -16.92 21.05
CA ILE A 313 -13.22 -18.15 21.85
C ILE A 313 -12.83 -19.34 20.98
N LYS A 314 -11.85 -20.12 21.47
CA LYS A 314 -11.51 -21.44 20.90
C LYS A 314 -12.51 -22.47 21.37
N LEU A 315 -13.14 -23.15 20.43
CA LEU A 315 -14.06 -24.26 20.66
C LEU A 315 -13.33 -25.59 20.49
N GLU A 316 -14.05 -26.68 20.69
CA GLU A 316 -13.50 -28.02 20.41
C GLU A 316 -13.23 -28.25 18.93
N HIS A 317 -12.41 -29.26 18.61
CA HIS A 317 -12.05 -29.67 17.26
C HIS A 317 -11.39 -28.55 16.41
N ASN A 318 -10.68 -27.61 17.04
CA ASN A 318 -10.05 -26.43 16.41
C ASN A 318 -11.06 -25.47 15.74
N ASN A 319 -12.30 -25.47 16.19
CA ASN A 319 -13.28 -24.44 15.81
C ASN A 319 -13.06 -23.18 16.64
N SER A 320 -13.56 -22.05 16.19
CA SER A 320 -13.56 -20.81 16.97
C SER A 320 -14.75 -19.93 16.63
N LEU A 321 -15.17 -19.14 17.62
CA LEU A 321 -16.17 -18.09 17.49
C LEU A 321 -15.59 -16.78 17.99
N GLY A 322 -15.90 -15.68 17.33
CA GLY A 322 -15.42 -14.37 17.72
C GLY A 322 -16.36 -13.25 17.33
N ALA A 323 -16.10 -12.07 17.88
CA ALA A 323 -16.76 -10.82 17.52
C ALA A 323 -15.68 -9.75 17.31
N ASN A 324 -15.87 -8.88 16.31
CA ASN A 324 -14.98 -7.78 15.98
C ASN A 324 -15.78 -6.50 15.80
N LEU A 325 -15.39 -5.44 16.50
CA LEU A 325 -15.92 -4.08 16.34
C LEU A 325 -14.79 -3.16 15.90
N GLN A 326 -15.05 -2.36 14.87
CA GLN A 326 -14.12 -1.35 14.35
C GLN A 326 -14.87 -0.02 14.25
N HIS A 327 -14.18 1.06 14.57
CA HIS A 327 -14.69 2.42 14.38
C HIS A 327 -13.57 3.32 13.88
N HIS A 328 -13.83 4.01 12.77
CA HIS A 328 -12.96 5.01 12.18
C HIS A 328 -13.66 6.35 12.19
N HIS A 329 -12.99 7.39 12.63
CA HIS A 329 -13.55 8.73 12.71
C HIS A 329 -12.52 9.78 12.27
N LYS A 330 -12.95 10.71 11.42
CA LYS A 330 -12.13 11.86 10.98
C LYS A 330 -12.95 13.13 11.08
N VAL A 331 -12.32 14.18 11.56
CA VAL A 331 -12.88 15.54 11.59
C VAL A 331 -11.83 16.48 11.06
N THR A 332 -12.19 17.33 10.11
CA THR A 332 -11.29 18.35 9.57
C THR A 332 -11.94 19.71 9.56
N SER A 333 -11.13 20.72 9.80
CA SER A 333 -11.46 22.14 9.61
C SER A 333 -10.41 22.75 8.70
N SER A 334 -10.84 23.31 7.58
CA SER A 334 -9.95 23.91 6.58
C SER A 334 -10.38 25.33 6.26
N SER A 335 -9.47 26.30 6.36
CA SER A 335 -9.65 27.68 5.99
C SER A 335 -8.98 27.93 4.65
N TYR A 336 -9.76 28.32 3.67
CA TYR A 336 -9.31 28.67 2.31
C TYR A 336 -9.28 30.17 2.16
N THR A 337 -8.20 30.70 1.57
CA THR A 337 -8.06 32.12 1.21
C THR A 337 -7.45 32.24 -0.19
N GLY A 338 -7.57 33.43 -0.80
CA GLY A 338 -7.07 33.73 -2.13
C GLY A 338 -8.17 34.02 -3.12
N ASP A 339 -8.33 33.23 -4.20
CA ASP A 339 -9.42 33.45 -5.18
C ASP A 339 -10.80 33.26 -4.56
N TYR A 340 -10.89 32.35 -3.60
CA TYR A 340 -12.10 31.97 -2.88
C TYR A 340 -11.82 31.91 -1.39
N ASP A 341 -12.53 32.74 -0.61
CA ASP A 341 -12.47 32.68 0.85
C ASP A 341 -13.58 31.76 1.36
N SER A 342 -13.23 30.72 2.09
CA SER A 342 -14.19 29.78 2.64
C SER A 342 -13.64 29.04 3.84
N TRP A 343 -14.54 28.66 4.73
CA TRP A 343 -14.25 27.74 5.81
C TRP A 343 -15.06 26.46 5.63
N GLN A 344 -14.37 25.33 5.65
CA GLN A 344 -14.95 24.00 5.51
C GLN A 344 -14.77 23.20 6.79
N HIS A 345 -15.84 22.59 7.26
CA HIS A 345 -15.79 21.65 8.37
C HIS A 345 -16.48 20.36 7.98
N LEU A 346 -15.71 19.28 7.93
CA LEU A 346 -16.17 17.98 7.52
C LEU A 346 -15.93 16.97 8.63
N TRP A 347 -16.85 16.06 8.82
CA TRP A 347 -16.63 14.88 9.64
C TRP A 347 -17.14 13.62 8.93
N MET A 348 -16.47 12.52 9.19
CA MET A 348 -16.82 11.21 8.66
C MET A 348 -16.53 10.15 9.70
N GLY A 349 -17.46 9.21 9.90
CA GLY A 349 -17.31 8.09 10.80
C GLY A 349 -17.91 6.81 10.23
N GLU A 350 -17.19 5.70 10.33
CA GLU A 350 -17.69 4.38 9.98
C GLU A 350 -17.53 3.42 11.16
N THR A 351 -18.63 2.75 11.50
CA THR A 351 -18.64 1.69 12.51
C THR A 351 -18.95 0.36 11.83
N MET A 352 -18.10 -0.64 12.04
CA MET A 352 -18.25 -1.98 11.48
C MET A 352 -18.31 -3.01 12.59
N PHE A 353 -19.21 -3.96 12.46
CA PHE A 353 -19.32 -5.11 13.35
C PHE A 353 -19.33 -6.40 12.57
N PHE A 354 -18.58 -7.39 13.05
CA PHE A 354 -18.49 -8.72 12.44
C PHE A 354 -18.59 -9.81 13.48
N LEU A 355 -19.23 -10.91 13.10
CA LEU A 355 -19.16 -12.20 13.80
C LEU A 355 -18.22 -13.11 13.02
N ASN A 356 -17.29 -13.77 13.67
CA ASN A 356 -16.33 -14.66 13.04
C ASN A 356 -16.57 -16.10 13.51
N TYR A 357 -16.87 -16.98 12.58
CA TYR A 357 -17.02 -18.41 12.86
C TYR A 357 -16.09 -19.20 11.98
N ASN A 358 -15.14 -19.90 12.62
CA ASN A 358 -14.25 -20.83 11.94
C ASN A 358 -14.66 -22.26 12.27
N GLN A 359 -14.90 -23.07 11.26
CA GLN A 359 -15.25 -24.48 11.41
C GLN A 359 -14.34 -25.36 10.56
N ARG A 360 -13.90 -26.45 11.17
CA ARG A 360 -13.20 -27.52 10.48
C ARG A 360 -14.12 -28.75 10.40
N ILE A 361 -14.61 -29.02 9.19
CA ILE A 361 -15.48 -30.18 8.90
C ILE A 361 -14.61 -31.31 8.38
N ALA A 362 -14.42 -32.35 9.15
CA ALA A 362 -13.47 -33.42 8.88
C ALA A 362 -12.03 -32.91 8.67
N LYS A 363 -11.10 -33.77 8.22
CA LYS A 363 -9.68 -33.42 8.02
C LYS A 363 -9.42 -32.63 6.73
N LYS A 364 -10.39 -32.58 5.82
CA LYS A 364 -10.18 -32.07 4.45
C LYS A 364 -10.91 -30.74 4.14
N PHE A 365 -11.94 -30.40 4.87
CA PHE A 365 -12.74 -29.22 4.60
C PHE A 365 -12.70 -28.27 5.79
N SER A 366 -12.41 -27.00 5.54
CA SER A 366 -12.50 -25.92 6.51
C SER A 366 -13.24 -24.71 5.93
N MET A 367 -13.96 -24.02 6.78
CA MET A 367 -14.75 -22.85 6.44
C MET A 367 -14.46 -21.74 7.45
N ASN A 368 -14.24 -20.53 6.95
CA ASN A 368 -14.33 -19.29 7.70
C ASN A 368 -15.56 -18.53 7.22
N PHE A 369 -16.39 -18.10 8.15
CA PHE A 369 -17.59 -17.31 7.87
C PHE A 369 -17.59 -16.06 8.73
N LEU A 370 -17.54 -14.88 8.11
CA LEU A 370 -17.41 -13.57 8.76
C LEU A 370 -18.51 -12.63 8.25
N PRO A 371 -19.79 -12.81 8.65
CA PRO A 371 -20.85 -11.86 8.37
C PRO A 371 -20.71 -10.62 9.24
N GLY A 372 -21.16 -9.50 8.74
CA GLY A 372 -21.12 -8.24 9.46
C GLY A 372 -21.94 -7.15 8.79
N PHE A 373 -21.87 -5.97 9.35
CA PHE A 373 -22.47 -4.77 8.78
C PHE A 373 -21.56 -3.56 9.00
N SER A 374 -21.73 -2.56 8.17
CA SER A 374 -21.10 -1.26 8.26
C SER A 374 -22.16 -0.17 8.34
N TRP A 375 -21.92 0.82 9.19
CA TRP A 375 -22.69 2.04 9.30
C TRP A 375 -21.76 3.23 9.08
N LEU A 376 -21.83 3.80 7.87
CA LEU A 376 -21.07 4.97 7.44
C LEU A 376 -21.91 6.23 7.59
N ASN A 377 -21.31 7.27 8.15
CA ASN A 377 -21.89 8.61 8.27
C ASN A 377 -20.88 9.65 7.88
N TYR A 378 -21.29 10.67 7.15
CA TYR A 378 -20.45 11.85 6.91
C TYR A 378 -21.32 13.11 6.73
N LYS A 379 -20.69 14.25 6.94
CA LYS A 379 -21.35 15.55 6.85
C LYS A 379 -20.35 16.65 6.53
N LEU A 380 -20.64 17.47 5.53
CA LEU A 380 -20.11 18.81 5.38
C LEU A 380 -20.96 19.79 6.22
N HIS A 381 -20.36 20.78 6.85
CA HIS A 381 -21.04 21.71 7.78
C HIS A 381 -22.33 22.32 7.23
N THR A 382 -22.29 22.72 5.95
CA THR A 382 -23.40 23.38 5.24
C THR A 382 -24.47 22.42 4.73
N ASP A 383 -24.21 21.08 4.71
CA ASP A 383 -25.07 20.11 4.07
C ASP A 383 -25.77 19.16 5.04
N ALA A 384 -26.75 18.42 4.51
CA ALA A 384 -27.43 17.38 5.26
C ALA A 384 -26.50 16.20 5.54
N ARG A 385 -26.68 15.56 6.69
CA ARG A 385 -25.94 14.35 7.05
C ARG A 385 -26.29 13.21 6.10
N GLN A 386 -25.27 12.56 5.56
CA GLN A 386 -25.38 11.33 4.78
C GLN A 386 -25.18 10.11 5.66
N GLN A 387 -26.02 9.09 5.47
CA GLN A 387 -25.97 7.85 6.25
C GLN A 387 -26.16 6.65 5.34
N HIS A 388 -25.25 5.67 5.43
CA HIS A 388 -25.27 4.47 4.61
C HIS A 388 -25.11 3.22 5.49
N TRP A 389 -26.00 2.25 5.30
CA TRP A 389 -25.89 0.92 5.88
C TRP A 389 -25.48 -0.08 4.82
N SER A 390 -24.52 -0.92 5.11
CA SER A 390 -24.05 -1.94 4.18
C SER A 390 -23.86 -3.27 4.86
N LEU A 391 -24.33 -4.33 4.20
CA LEU A 391 -23.98 -5.69 4.56
C LEU A 391 -22.49 -5.91 4.30
N ARG A 392 -21.83 -6.58 5.23
CA ARG A 392 -20.44 -7.03 5.10
C ARG A 392 -20.41 -8.54 5.22
N MET A 393 -19.58 -9.19 4.41
CA MET A 393 -19.32 -10.62 4.54
C MET A 393 -17.93 -10.92 3.98
N ASN A 394 -17.19 -11.74 4.68
CA ASN A 394 -16.00 -12.40 4.14
C ASN A 394 -16.11 -13.88 4.46
N SER A 395 -16.15 -14.73 3.45
CA SER A 395 -16.29 -16.15 3.62
C SER A 395 -15.31 -16.92 2.75
N THR A 396 -14.60 -17.85 3.36
CA THR A 396 -13.59 -18.66 2.68
C THR A 396 -13.85 -20.13 2.94
N PHE A 397 -13.82 -20.93 1.88
CA PHE A 397 -13.98 -22.36 1.88
C PHE A 397 -12.70 -22.99 1.34
N ILE A 398 -12.12 -23.93 2.10
CA ILE A 398 -10.87 -24.59 1.74
C ILE A 398 -11.09 -26.11 1.71
N TYR A 399 -10.84 -26.72 0.56
CA TYR A 399 -10.80 -28.17 0.41
C TYR A 399 -9.37 -28.65 0.22
N THR A 400 -8.84 -29.39 1.20
CA THR A 400 -7.50 -29.98 1.18
C THR A 400 -7.55 -31.31 0.45
N ILE A 401 -7.13 -31.33 -0.82
CA ILE A 401 -7.07 -32.54 -1.64
C ILE A 401 -6.07 -33.52 -1.03
N ASN A 402 -4.85 -33.05 -0.75
CA ASN A 402 -3.79 -33.75 -0.05
C ASN A 402 -2.83 -32.73 0.63
N LYS A 403 -1.71 -33.21 1.24
CA LYS A 403 -0.74 -32.37 1.94
C LYS A 403 -0.10 -31.28 1.08
N SER A 404 -0.14 -31.41 -0.24
CA SER A 404 0.51 -30.50 -1.20
C SER A 404 -0.47 -29.71 -2.08
N GLN A 405 -1.77 -29.99 -2.01
CA GLN A 405 -2.75 -29.43 -2.95
C GLN A 405 -4.02 -29.00 -2.22
N GLN A 406 -4.52 -27.83 -2.55
CA GLN A 406 -5.75 -27.25 -2.01
C GLN A 406 -6.56 -26.55 -3.11
N LEU A 407 -7.87 -26.64 -3.00
CA LEU A 407 -8.84 -25.82 -3.71
C LEU A 407 -9.45 -24.85 -2.70
N MET A 408 -9.60 -23.60 -3.10
CA MET A 408 -10.20 -22.55 -2.28
C MET A 408 -11.27 -21.83 -3.06
N ALA A 409 -12.34 -21.44 -2.38
CA ALA A 409 -13.33 -20.52 -2.89
C ALA A 409 -13.56 -19.39 -1.85
N SER A 410 -13.77 -18.17 -2.29
CA SER A 410 -14.12 -17.05 -1.44
C SER A 410 -15.33 -16.30 -1.97
N VAL A 411 -16.07 -15.70 -1.05
CA VAL A 411 -17.16 -14.75 -1.35
C VAL A 411 -17.00 -13.60 -0.38
N ASP A 412 -16.86 -12.38 -0.93
CA ASP A 412 -16.67 -11.16 -0.16
C ASP A 412 -17.74 -10.13 -0.54
N ILE A 413 -18.35 -9.50 0.45
CA ILE A 413 -19.26 -8.38 0.32
C ILE A 413 -18.73 -7.25 1.19
N GLY A 414 -18.52 -6.10 0.58
CA GLY A 414 -17.97 -4.94 1.25
C GLY A 414 -18.57 -3.63 0.78
N ASN A 415 -18.08 -2.57 1.36
CA ASN A 415 -18.27 -1.21 0.87
C ASN A 415 -16.93 -0.46 0.98
N ASP A 416 -16.82 0.62 0.22
CA ASP A 416 -15.69 1.54 0.24
C ASP A 416 -16.24 2.93 0.53
N GLN A 417 -15.65 3.62 1.52
CA GLN A 417 -16.07 4.96 1.87
C GLN A 417 -15.42 5.98 0.91
N PRO A 418 -16.10 7.08 0.56
CA PRO A 418 -15.46 8.16 -0.17
C PRO A 418 -14.29 8.73 0.64
N ASP A 419 -13.24 9.16 -0.04
CA ASP A 419 -12.21 9.96 0.62
C ASP A 419 -12.82 11.27 1.11
N ILE A 420 -12.38 11.74 2.29
CA ILE A 420 -12.94 12.96 2.88
C ILE A 420 -12.72 14.19 1.97
N SER A 421 -11.67 14.21 1.16
CA SER A 421 -11.41 15.27 0.17
C SER A 421 -12.43 15.28 -0.99
N TYR A 422 -13.06 14.13 -1.30
CA TYR A 422 -14.04 14.05 -2.39
C TYR A 422 -15.37 14.70 -2.04
N ILE A 423 -15.70 14.82 -0.75
CA ILE A 423 -16.93 15.46 -0.27
C ILE A 423 -16.76 16.95 0.00
N ASN A 424 -15.56 17.50 -0.14
CA ASN A 424 -15.29 18.93 0.01
C ASN A 424 -15.84 19.71 -1.21
N SER A 425 -16.86 20.53 -0.99
CA SER A 425 -17.56 21.28 -2.04
C SER A 425 -16.88 22.58 -2.46
N MET A 426 -15.69 22.87 -1.93
CA MET A 426 -14.95 24.09 -2.28
C MET A 426 -14.47 24.07 -3.74
N ASP A 427 -14.66 25.21 -4.44
CA ASP A 427 -14.10 25.41 -5.77
C ASP A 427 -12.59 25.61 -5.70
N GLN A 428 -11.87 24.84 -6.50
CA GLN A 428 -10.42 24.99 -6.68
C GLN A 428 -10.13 25.31 -8.14
N THR A 429 -9.55 26.46 -8.39
CA THR A 429 -9.08 26.85 -9.73
C THR A 429 -8.01 25.86 -10.20
N VAL A 430 -8.29 25.04 -11.23
CA VAL A 430 -7.28 24.22 -11.89
C VAL A 430 -6.45 25.11 -12.83
N ASP A 431 -7.14 25.82 -13.68
CA ASP A 431 -6.67 26.88 -14.58
C ASP A 431 -7.86 27.81 -14.93
N PHE A 432 -7.68 28.77 -15.83
CA PHE A 432 -8.75 29.71 -16.13
C PHE A 432 -9.92 29.15 -16.95
N LEU A 433 -9.77 27.92 -17.50
CA LEU A 433 -10.87 27.18 -18.14
C LEU A 433 -11.48 26.10 -17.25
N GLN A 434 -10.77 25.69 -16.17
CA GLN A 434 -11.17 24.53 -15.40
C GLN A 434 -11.18 24.83 -13.89
N ILE A 435 -12.21 24.31 -13.21
CA ILE A 435 -12.29 24.26 -11.75
C ILE A 435 -12.47 22.81 -11.31
N LYS A 436 -12.06 22.52 -10.08
CA LYS A 436 -12.29 21.25 -9.41
C LYS A 436 -13.17 21.45 -8.18
N ARG A 437 -14.21 20.63 -8.03
CA ARG A 437 -15.17 20.69 -6.93
C ARG A 437 -15.49 19.26 -6.47
N GLY A 438 -15.45 19.01 -5.16
CA GLY A 438 -15.93 17.73 -4.62
C GLY A 438 -17.45 17.62 -4.64
N ASN A 439 -17.97 16.47 -4.23
CA ASN A 439 -19.41 16.19 -4.21
C ASN A 439 -19.80 15.64 -2.83
N PRO A 440 -20.51 16.42 -1.99
CA PRO A 440 -20.94 15.98 -0.67
C PRO A 440 -22.09 14.95 -0.70
N HIS A 441 -22.64 14.62 -1.87
CA HIS A 441 -23.77 13.70 -2.06
C HIS A 441 -23.36 12.36 -2.65
N LEU A 442 -22.09 11.96 -2.49
CA LEU A 442 -21.60 10.67 -2.99
C LEU A 442 -22.27 9.51 -2.24
N ASP A 443 -22.72 8.51 -3.00
CA ASP A 443 -23.19 7.25 -2.46
C ASP A 443 -22.04 6.36 -1.99
N ASN A 444 -22.38 5.41 -1.13
CA ASN A 444 -21.46 4.40 -0.64
C ASN A 444 -21.19 3.34 -1.73
N THR A 445 -19.95 3.18 -2.13
CA THR A 445 -19.55 2.13 -3.08
C THR A 445 -19.76 0.76 -2.48
N LYS A 446 -20.42 -0.16 -3.19
CA LYS A 446 -20.64 -1.56 -2.78
C LYS A 446 -19.77 -2.50 -3.61
N LEU A 447 -19.17 -3.47 -2.94
CA LEU A 447 -18.21 -4.40 -3.52
C LEU A 447 -18.69 -5.84 -3.34
N TYR A 448 -18.75 -6.60 -4.42
CA TYR A 448 -19.06 -8.03 -4.44
C TYR A 448 -17.93 -8.77 -5.15
N VAL A 449 -17.33 -9.74 -4.48
CA VAL A 449 -16.20 -10.51 -5.02
C VAL A 449 -16.45 -11.99 -4.85
N VAL A 450 -16.20 -12.76 -5.91
CA VAL A 450 -16.17 -14.23 -5.89
C VAL A 450 -14.85 -14.69 -6.46
N GLY A 451 -14.14 -15.52 -5.72
CA GLY A 451 -12.84 -16.04 -6.12
C GLY A 451 -12.76 -17.56 -6.02
N ILE A 452 -11.98 -18.17 -6.93
CA ILE A 452 -11.61 -19.57 -6.87
C ILE A 452 -10.11 -19.69 -7.13
N ALA A 453 -9.41 -20.49 -6.31
CA ALA A 453 -7.99 -20.72 -6.46
C ALA A 453 -7.63 -22.18 -6.30
N TYR A 454 -6.75 -22.69 -7.17
CA TYR A 454 -6.05 -23.95 -6.99
C TYR A 454 -4.59 -23.69 -6.65
N LYS A 455 -4.11 -24.27 -5.57
CA LYS A 455 -2.76 -24.10 -5.04
C LYS A 455 -2.07 -25.43 -4.90
N ALA A 456 -0.83 -25.53 -5.38
CA ALA A 456 -0.04 -26.74 -5.27
C ALA A 456 1.42 -26.47 -4.94
N GLN A 457 1.99 -27.37 -4.13
CA GLN A 457 3.39 -27.41 -3.77
C GLN A 457 3.95 -28.77 -4.18
N LEU A 458 4.71 -28.78 -5.27
CA LEU A 458 5.24 -30.00 -5.89
C LEU A 458 6.78 -29.98 -5.78
N ASN A 459 7.33 -30.57 -4.74
CA ASN A 459 8.78 -30.63 -4.48
C ASN A 459 9.43 -29.21 -4.54
N ARG A 460 10.01 -28.85 -5.70
CA ARG A 460 10.71 -27.58 -5.93
C ARG A 460 9.84 -26.51 -6.59
N LEU A 461 8.63 -26.85 -7.01
CA LEU A 461 7.68 -25.97 -7.66
C LEU A 461 6.53 -25.64 -6.70
N ASN A 462 6.29 -24.36 -6.49
CA ASN A 462 5.06 -23.86 -5.89
C ASN A 462 4.30 -23.08 -6.95
N PHE A 463 3.01 -23.35 -7.10
CA PHE A 463 2.20 -22.59 -8.03
C PHE A 463 0.77 -22.37 -7.53
N GLN A 464 0.15 -21.35 -8.07
CA GLN A 464 -1.23 -20.99 -7.86
C GLN A 464 -1.86 -20.55 -9.17
N ILE A 465 -3.09 -20.98 -9.40
CA ILE A 465 -3.98 -20.46 -10.43
C ILE A 465 -5.17 -19.86 -9.70
N LEU A 466 -5.55 -18.63 -10.06
CA LEU A 466 -6.62 -17.88 -9.43
C LEU A 466 -7.54 -17.30 -10.49
N GLY A 467 -8.85 -17.40 -10.28
CA GLY A 467 -9.89 -16.68 -11.03
C GLY A 467 -10.72 -15.85 -10.05
N VAL A 468 -11.02 -14.60 -10.40
CA VAL A 468 -11.81 -13.67 -9.57
C VAL A 468 -12.79 -12.92 -10.45
N TYR A 469 -14.05 -12.90 -10.05
CA TYR A 469 -15.06 -11.97 -10.52
C TYR A 469 -15.34 -10.93 -9.44
N GLN A 470 -15.39 -9.66 -9.83
CA GLN A 470 -15.68 -8.54 -8.94
C GLN A 470 -16.70 -7.61 -9.60
N LYS A 471 -17.74 -7.28 -8.86
CA LYS A 471 -18.71 -6.24 -9.23
C LYS A 471 -18.65 -5.12 -8.22
N ILE A 472 -18.49 -3.90 -8.70
CA ILE A 472 -18.48 -2.67 -7.92
C ILE A 472 -19.72 -1.88 -8.33
N GLN A 473 -20.60 -1.60 -7.38
CA GLN A 473 -21.77 -0.74 -7.58
C GLN A 473 -21.52 0.62 -6.94
N ASN A 474 -22.10 1.67 -7.51
CA ASN A 474 -21.89 3.05 -7.05
C ASN A 474 -20.40 3.39 -7.01
N ASN A 475 -19.66 3.04 -8.05
CA ASN A 475 -18.22 3.34 -8.12
C ASN A 475 -18.01 4.86 -8.15
N ILE A 476 -17.18 5.36 -7.25
CA ILE A 476 -16.79 6.76 -7.26
C ILE A 476 -15.80 6.98 -8.41
N SER A 477 -16.15 7.87 -9.32
CA SER A 477 -15.33 8.25 -10.46
C SER A 477 -15.38 9.74 -10.73
N THR A 478 -14.42 10.23 -11.49
CA THR A 478 -14.38 11.63 -11.94
C THR A 478 -15.55 11.89 -12.90
N ASP A 479 -16.15 13.04 -12.76
CA ASP A 479 -17.19 13.59 -13.63
C ASP A 479 -16.79 14.94 -14.18
N TYR A 480 -17.28 15.28 -15.37
CA TYR A 480 -17.04 16.57 -15.99
C TYR A 480 -18.37 17.16 -16.50
N TYR A 481 -18.61 18.43 -16.18
CA TYR A 481 -19.74 19.20 -16.68
C TYR A 481 -19.35 20.66 -16.92
N LEU A 482 -20.16 21.38 -17.65
CA LEU A 482 -19.94 22.81 -17.92
C LEU A 482 -20.79 23.67 -16.99
N GLU A 483 -20.19 24.69 -16.42
CA GLU A 483 -20.84 25.69 -15.59
C GLU A 483 -20.14 27.05 -15.76
N ASN A 484 -20.90 28.10 -16.12
CA ASN A 484 -20.38 29.46 -16.29
C ASN A 484 -19.16 29.54 -17.23
N ASP A 485 -19.25 28.90 -18.40
CA ASP A 485 -18.18 28.81 -19.40
C ASP A 485 -16.87 28.19 -18.90
N LYS A 486 -16.94 27.40 -17.84
CA LYS A 486 -15.81 26.63 -17.31
C LYS A 486 -16.13 25.12 -17.33
N LEU A 487 -15.10 24.33 -17.50
CA LEU A 487 -15.13 22.89 -17.27
C LEU A 487 -14.99 22.62 -15.78
N VAL A 488 -16.00 22.03 -15.17
CA VAL A 488 -15.96 21.57 -13.79
C VAL A 488 -15.57 20.11 -13.74
N SER A 489 -14.48 19.80 -13.05
CA SER A 489 -14.11 18.44 -12.66
C SER A 489 -14.66 18.13 -11.28
N SER A 490 -15.49 17.11 -11.14
CA SER A 490 -16.12 16.70 -9.88
C SER A 490 -16.08 15.18 -9.72
N PHE A 491 -16.91 14.64 -8.83
CA PHE A 491 -17.04 13.22 -8.58
C PHE A 491 -18.50 12.78 -8.68
N ARG A 492 -18.71 11.57 -9.19
CA ARG A 492 -20.01 10.88 -9.25
C ARG A 492 -19.88 9.49 -8.66
N SER A 493 -21.00 8.89 -8.23
CA SER A 493 -21.07 7.55 -7.62
C SER A 493 -22.23 6.71 -8.16
N ASP A 494 -22.55 6.82 -9.43
CA ASP A 494 -23.69 6.14 -10.08
C ASP A 494 -23.25 5.14 -11.17
N MET A 495 -21.97 4.79 -11.22
CA MET A 495 -21.43 3.87 -12.22
C MET A 495 -21.15 2.50 -11.62
N ASP A 496 -21.43 1.46 -12.39
CA ASP A 496 -21.02 0.10 -12.06
C ASP A 496 -19.71 -0.25 -12.78
N VAL A 497 -18.91 -1.11 -12.16
CA VAL A 497 -17.68 -1.65 -12.76
C VAL A 497 -17.63 -3.15 -12.54
N GLU A 498 -17.34 -3.89 -13.58
CA GLU A 498 -17.14 -5.35 -13.53
C GLU A 498 -15.72 -5.71 -13.91
N HIS A 499 -15.11 -6.60 -13.11
CA HIS A 499 -13.78 -7.14 -13.35
C HIS A 499 -13.81 -8.66 -13.39
N TRP A 500 -13.25 -9.22 -14.47
CA TRP A 500 -12.91 -10.64 -14.58
C TRP A 500 -11.41 -10.75 -14.62
N ASN A 501 -10.85 -11.47 -13.68
CA ASN A 501 -9.41 -11.51 -13.50
C ASN A 501 -8.93 -12.96 -13.41
N ALA A 502 -7.78 -13.24 -14.03
CA ALA A 502 -7.10 -14.52 -13.89
C ALA A 502 -5.61 -14.30 -13.56
N ALA A 503 -5.06 -15.19 -12.74
CA ALA A 503 -3.67 -15.11 -12.31
C ALA A 503 -2.99 -16.46 -12.32
N LEU A 504 -1.73 -16.49 -12.72
CA LEU A 504 -0.81 -17.61 -12.61
C LEU A 504 0.45 -17.18 -11.88
N ASP A 505 0.75 -17.80 -10.76
CA ASP A 505 1.93 -17.55 -9.95
C ASP A 505 2.77 -18.82 -9.84
N LEU A 506 4.04 -18.72 -10.18
CA LEU A 506 5.00 -19.81 -10.15
C LEU A 506 6.24 -19.40 -9.35
N SER A 507 6.76 -20.28 -8.51
CA SER A 507 8.07 -20.13 -7.89
C SER A 507 8.80 -21.48 -7.98
N TYR A 508 9.98 -21.46 -8.58
CA TYR A 508 10.77 -22.67 -8.82
C TYR A 508 12.19 -22.56 -8.25
N ARG A 509 12.60 -23.55 -7.47
CA ARG A 509 13.96 -23.67 -6.93
C ARG A 509 14.77 -24.65 -7.78
N PHE A 510 15.59 -24.12 -8.71
CA PHE A 510 16.47 -24.93 -9.57
C PHE A 510 17.55 -25.65 -8.74
N SER A 511 18.14 -24.90 -7.81
CA SER A 511 19.14 -25.38 -6.85
C SER A 511 19.02 -24.60 -5.53
N ASP A 512 19.90 -24.89 -4.57
CA ASP A 512 19.99 -24.10 -3.32
C ASP A 512 20.43 -22.65 -3.61
N ASN A 513 21.13 -22.43 -4.72
CA ASN A 513 21.68 -21.13 -5.11
C ASN A 513 20.88 -20.40 -6.20
N LEU A 514 20.04 -21.08 -6.98
CA LEU A 514 19.28 -20.49 -8.10
C LEU A 514 17.78 -20.69 -7.94
N ARG A 515 17.05 -19.60 -7.99
CA ARG A 515 15.59 -19.55 -7.89
C ARG A 515 15.02 -18.58 -8.88
N ALA A 516 13.80 -18.86 -9.34
CA ALA A 516 13.02 -17.96 -10.17
C ALA A 516 11.57 -17.91 -9.70
N LYS A 517 10.96 -16.73 -9.90
CA LYS A 517 9.54 -16.50 -9.70
C LYS A 517 8.96 -15.84 -10.95
N PHE A 518 7.84 -16.36 -11.41
CA PHE A 518 7.09 -15.84 -12.54
C PHE A 518 5.65 -15.58 -12.11
N ASN A 519 5.11 -14.42 -12.46
CA ASN A 519 3.71 -14.09 -12.27
C ASN A 519 3.13 -13.62 -13.61
N ALA A 520 1.91 -14.05 -13.90
CA ALA A 520 1.12 -13.55 -15.03
C ALA A 520 -0.29 -13.19 -14.55
N ARG A 521 -0.82 -12.10 -15.05
CA ARG A 521 -2.12 -11.54 -14.70
C ARG A 521 -2.87 -11.18 -15.96
N TYR A 522 -4.13 -11.58 -16.03
CA TYR A 522 -5.08 -11.11 -17.03
C TYR A 522 -6.18 -10.34 -16.35
N TYR A 523 -6.51 -9.18 -16.87
CA TYR A 523 -7.58 -8.32 -16.41
C TYR A 523 -8.53 -8.04 -17.56
N HIS A 524 -9.80 -8.20 -17.31
CA HIS A 524 -10.88 -7.80 -18.18
C HIS A 524 -11.82 -6.91 -17.38
N THR A 525 -11.93 -5.65 -17.77
CA THR A 525 -12.72 -4.63 -17.07
C THR A 525 -13.80 -4.11 -17.97
N ILE A 526 -15.03 -4.05 -17.47
CA ILE A 526 -16.20 -3.50 -18.15
C ILE A 526 -16.76 -2.39 -17.27
N ILE A 527 -16.98 -1.22 -17.85
CA ILE A 527 -17.71 -0.09 -17.27
C ILE A 527 -18.89 0.18 -18.20
N PRO A 528 -20.08 -0.38 -17.88
CA PRO A 528 -21.28 -0.20 -18.70
C PRO A 528 -21.85 1.21 -18.53
N GLY A 529 -22.83 1.56 -19.33
CA GLY A 529 -23.56 2.83 -19.24
C GLY A 529 -23.06 3.88 -20.23
N GLU A 530 -22.98 5.12 -19.79
CA GLU A 530 -22.71 6.28 -20.64
C GLU A 530 -21.42 6.15 -21.47
N TYR A 531 -20.34 5.65 -20.86
CA TYR A 531 -19.04 5.56 -21.55
C TYR A 531 -18.79 4.21 -22.20
N ASN A 532 -19.47 3.14 -21.78
CA ASN A 532 -19.37 1.77 -22.32
C ASN A 532 -17.91 1.33 -22.59
N ILE A 533 -17.06 1.43 -21.58
CA ILE A 533 -15.63 1.17 -21.71
C ILE A 533 -15.35 -0.30 -21.41
N THR A 534 -14.57 -0.94 -22.29
CA THR A 534 -14.03 -2.29 -22.07
C THR A 534 -12.52 -2.27 -22.25
N ASP A 535 -11.79 -2.82 -21.28
CA ASP A 535 -10.33 -2.91 -21.31
C ASP A 535 -9.85 -4.33 -21.04
N ASN A 536 -8.82 -4.75 -21.77
CA ASN A 536 -8.15 -6.04 -21.61
C ASN A 536 -6.67 -5.81 -21.40
N SER A 537 -6.13 -6.38 -20.35
CA SER A 537 -4.71 -6.19 -20.00
C SER A 537 -4.05 -7.49 -19.57
N VAL A 538 -2.84 -7.74 -20.06
CA VAL A 538 -1.96 -8.82 -19.62
C VAL A 538 -0.69 -8.22 -19.06
N ILE A 539 -0.34 -8.65 -17.85
CA ILE A 539 0.89 -8.25 -17.16
C ILE A 539 1.65 -9.51 -16.78
N ALA A 540 2.94 -9.55 -17.07
CA ALA A 540 3.82 -10.62 -16.63
C ALA A 540 5.07 -10.07 -15.98
N SER A 541 5.58 -10.76 -14.95
CA SER A 541 6.84 -10.44 -14.28
C SER A 541 7.68 -11.68 -14.04
N LEU A 542 9.00 -11.50 -14.07
CA LEU A 542 10.00 -12.53 -13.81
C LEU A 542 11.06 -11.99 -12.88
N ASP A 543 11.36 -12.73 -11.81
CA ASP A 543 12.45 -12.48 -10.88
C ASP A 543 13.36 -13.70 -10.82
N ILE A 544 14.68 -13.49 -10.89
CA ILE A 544 15.70 -14.54 -10.78
C ILE A 544 16.72 -14.12 -9.74
N ASN A 545 16.94 -14.98 -8.73
CA ASN A 545 17.95 -14.80 -7.70
C ASN A 545 19.02 -15.88 -7.79
N TYR A 546 20.29 -15.47 -7.83
CA TYR A 546 21.46 -16.34 -7.77
C TYR A 546 22.35 -15.97 -6.58
N TYR A 547 22.67 -16.96 -5.73
CA TYR A 547 23.49 -16.81 -4.53
C TYR A 547 24.86 -17.45 -4.72
N TRP A 548 25.93 -16.71 -4.44
CA TRP A 548 27.30 -17.20 -4.53
C TRP A 548 28.14 -16.71 -3.34
N LYS A 549 28.47 -17.58 -2.39
CA LYS A 549 29.21 -17.26 -1.16
C LYS A 549 28.55 -16.12 -0.38
N ASN A 550 29.12 -14.92 -0.42
CA ASN A 550 28.61 -13.70 0.22
C ASN A 550 27.89 -12.76 -0.75
N LEU A 551 27.85 -13.11 -2.03
CA LEU A 551 27.21 -12.31 -3.08
C LEU A 551 25.84 -12.87 -3.43
N ALA A 552 24.91 -11.99 -3.75
CA ALA A 552 23.68 -12.34 -4.43
C ALA A 552 23.50 -11.45 -5.66
N ILE A 553 23.04 -12.05 -6.74
CA ILE A 553 22.70 -11.37 -8.00
C ILE A 553 21.22 -11.56 -8.21
N ASN A 554 20.53 -10.45 -8.47
CA ASN A 554 19.13 -10.45 -8.83
C ASN A 554 18.94 -9.84 -10.22
N VAL A 555 18.08 -10.46 -11.02
CA VAL A 555 17.61 -9.94 -12.32
C VAL A 555 16.09 -9.99 -12.28
N TYR A 556 15.45 -8.89 -12.64
CA TYR A 556 14.00 -8.79 -12.64
C TYR A 556 13.47 -8.02 -13.86
N GLY A 557 12.23 -8.30 -14.20
CA GLY A 557 11.52 -7.55 -15.22
C GLY A 557 10.02 -7.76 -15.18
N SER A 558 9.28 -6.77 -15.64
CA SER A 558 7.85 -6.81 -15.88
C SER A 558 7.51 -6.19 -17.23
N THR A 559 6.46 -6.71 -17.86
CA THR A 559 5.94 -6.17 -19.12
C THR A 559 5.35 -4.77 -18.92
N ALA A 560 5.20 -4.03 -20.00
CA ALA A 560 4.40 -2.82 -20.03
C ALA A 560 2.94 -3.14 -19.62
N THR A 561 2.27 -2.18 -19.00
CA THR A 561 0.87 -2.33 -18.58
C THR A 561 -0.04 -1.36 -19.33
N SER A 562 -1.27 -1.78 -19.60
CA SER A 562 -2.35 -0.93 -20.06
C SER A 562 -3.57 -1.28 -19.22
N ARG A 563 -4.11 -0.32 -18.46
CA ARG A 563 -5.24 -0.58 -17.57
C ARG A 563 -6.12 0.65 -17.45
N ILE A 564 -7.42 0.42 -17.37
CA ILE A 564 -8.34 1.49 -16.99
C ILE A 564 -8.23 1.76 -15.49
N ASN A 565 -8.17 3.05 -15.15
CA ASN A 565 -8.31 3.53 -13.79
C ASN A 565 -9.79 3.82 -13.51
N ARG A 566 -10.41 3.09 -12.60
CA ARG A 566 -11.83 3.20 -12.29
C ARG A 566 -12.24 4.55 -11.67
N PHE A 567 -11.30 5.32 -11.14
CA PHE A 567 -11.57 6.64 -10.58
C PHE A 567 -11.52 7.74 -11.63
N SER A 568 -10.46 7.79 -12.44
CA SER A 568 -10.30 8.80 -13.50
C SER A 568 -10.98 8.40 -14.80
N LEU A 569 -11.46 7.16 -14.94
CA LEU A 569 -11.96 6.53 -16.17
C LEU A 569 -10.96 6.58 -17.34
N ALA A 570 -9.72 6.86 -17.04
CA ALA A 570 -8.65 6.95 -18.01
C ALA A 570 -7.97 5.59 -18.23
N ILE A 571 -7.52 5.35 -19.44
CA ILE A 571 -6.63 4.23 -19.76
C ILE A 571 -5.19 4.68 -19.51
N GLU A 572 -4.55 4.05 -18.55
CA GLU A 572 -3.17 4.30 -18.15
C GLU A 572 -2.24 3.26 -18.77
N LYS A 573 -1.22 3.72 -19.51
CA LYS A 573 -0.19 2.87 -20.11
C LYS A 573 1.16 3.16 -19.48
N ASN A 574 1.69 2.18 -18.73
CA ASN A 574 2.98 2.27 -18.08
C ASN A 574 4.02 1.45 -18.84
N PRO A 575 5.27 1.92 -18.97
CA PRO A 575 6.33 1.20 -19.66
C PRO A 575 6.75 -0.05 -18.90
N ALA A 576 7.41 -0.98 -19.59
CA ALA A 576 8.07 -2.12 -18.98
C ALA A 576 9.17 -1.66 -18.02
N ILE A 577 9.37 -2.43 -16.94
CA ILE A 577 10.43 -2.21 -15.95
C ILE A 577 11.33 -3.42 -15.94
N TYR A 578 12.66 -3.22 -15.97
CA TYR A 578 13.64 -4.27 -15.85
C TYR A 578 14.90 -3.75 -15.16
N GLY A 579 15.62 -4.66 -14.50
CA GLY A 579 16.81 -4.25 -13.79
C GLY A 579 17.61 -5.42 -13.25
N THR A 580 18.73 -5.07 -12.61
CA THR A 580 19.60 -6.01 -11.93
C THR A 580 20.16 -5.38 -10.67
N SER A 581 20.45 -6.20 -9.66
CA SER A 581 21.23 -5.78 -8.51
C SER A 581 22.24 -6.84 -8.09
N ILE A 582 23.31 -6.37 -7.45
CA ILE A 582 24.33 -7.21 -6.83
C ILE A 582 24.44 -6.78 -5.38
N SER A 583 24.35 -7.71 -4.45
CA SER A 583 24.52 -7.44 -3.03
C SER A 583 25.62 -8.30 -2.42
N TRP A 584 26.30 -7.72 -1.42
CA TRP A 584 27.28 -8.38 -0.59
C TRP A 584 26.86 -8.30 0.88
N SER A 585 26.95 -9.44 1.61
CA SER A 585 26.55 -9.52 3.01
C SER A 585 27.59 -10.22 3.85
N HIS A 586 28.10 -9.56 4.90
CA HIS A 586 29.10 -10.14 5.83
C HIS A 586 29.07 -9.45 7.19
N LYS A 587 29.04 -10.22 8.30
CA LYS A 587 29.19 -9.75 9.69
C LYS A 587 28.37 -8.50 10.07
N GLY A 588 27.08 -8.48 9.75
CA GLY A 588 26.18 -7.36 10.06
C GLY A 588 26.12 -6.27 8.97
N TRP A 589 27.03 -6.28 8.01
CA TRP A 589 27.00 -5.44 6.82
C TRP A 589 26.18 -6.06 5.71
N HIS A 590 25.40 -5.23 5.03
CA HIS A 590 24.76 -5.53 3.76
C HIS A 590 24.95 -4.33 2.84
N VAL A 591 25.56 -4.55 1.69
CA VAL A 591 25.80 -3.53 0.66
C VAL A 591 25.17 -4.03 -0.63
N GLU A 592 24.29 -3.25 -1.25
CA GLU A 592 23.65 -3.57 -2.51
C GLU A 592 23.84 -2.41 -3.49
N THR A 593 24.14 -2.71 -4.72
CA THR A 593 24.08 -1.77 -5.85
C THR A 593 23.20 -2.36 -6.94
N GLY A 594 22.45 -1.54 -7.60
CA GLY A 594 21.52 -1.99 -8.65
C GLY A 594 21.19 -0.91 -9.63
N THR A 595 20.52 -1.30 -10.71
CA THR A 595 20.06 -0.40 -11.75
C THR A 595 18.68 -0.80 -12.25
N GLU A 596 17.90 0.19 -12.64
CA GLU A 596 16.57 0.03 -13.23
C GLU A 596 16.56 0.68 -14.61
N ASN A 597 16.00 -0.03 -15.59
CA ASN A 597 15.91 0.38 -16.99
C ASN A 597 17.22 0.94 -17.56
N PRO A 598 18.35 0.25 -17.40
CA PRO A 598 19.69 0.78 -17.73
C PRO A 598 19.85 1.18 -19.20
N PHE A 599 19.09 0.57 -20.11
CA PHE A 599 19.18 0.81 -21.55
C PHE A 599 18.04 1.67 -22.11
N THR A 600 17.06 2.05 -21.29
CA THR A 600 15.90 2.83 -21.71
C THR A 600 16.21 4.33 -21.62
N LYS A 601 16.25 5.03 -22.77
CA LYS A 601 16.51 6.49 -22.79
C LYS A 601 15.33 7.31 -22.33
N HIS A 602 14.10 6.90 -22.67
CA HIS A 602 12.87 7.64 -22.39
C HIS A 602 11.74 6.68 -22.02
N ASN A 603 11.35 6.65 -20.77
CA ASN A 603 10.12 6.01 -20.36
C ASN A 603 8.94 6.96 -20.61
N ARG A 604 7.88 6.44 -21.23
CA ARG A 604 6.69 7.22 -21.56
C ARG A 604 5.50 6.62 -20.83
N TYR A 605 4.95 7.40 -19.91
CA TYR A 605 3.67 7.13 -19.28
C TYR A 605 2.60 7.81 -20.13
N ARG A 606 1.58 7.07 -20.51
CA ARG A 606 0.49 7.61 -21.32
C ARG A 606 -0.81 7.41 -20.57
N GLU A 607 -1.66 8.43 -20.65
CA GLU A 607 -2.98 8.43 -20.07
C GLU A 607 -3.93 9.08 -21.07
N TYR A 608 -5.10 8.52 -21.26
CA TYR A 608 -6.14 9.13 -22.09
C TYR A 608 -7.53 8.75 -21.60
N ALA A 609 -8.45 9.69 -21.70
CA ALA A 609 -9.86 9.50 -21.37
C ALA A 609 -10.75 10.25 -22.36
N ASN A 610 -11.94 9.71 -22.59
CA ASN A 610 -12.97 10.30 -23.42
C ASN A 610 -14.24 10.42 -22.59
N PHE A 611 -14.63 11.66 -22.33
CA PHE A 611 -15.93 12.01 -21.76
C PHE A 611 -16.78 12.68 -22.85
N SER A 612 -18.08 12.78 -22.61
CA SER A 612 -19.00 13.38 -23.59
C SER A 612 -18.64 14.81 -23.99
N ILE A 613 -18.07 15.59 -23.06
CA ILE A 613 -17.74 17.02 -23.25
C ILE A 613 -16.25 17.32 -23.12
N TYR A 614 -15.44 16.35 -22.68
CA TYR A 614 -14.02 16.56 -22.42
C TYR A 614 -13.20 15.33 -22.78
N ASN A 615 -12.28 15.50 -23.70
CA ASN A 615 -11.35 14.47 -24.13
C ASN A 615 -9.93 14.90 -23.84
N TYR A 616 -9.10 13.98 -23.34
CA TYR A 616 -7.70 14.29 -23.21
C TYR A 616 -6.79 13.10 -23.47
N SER A 617 -5.57 13.42 -23.90
CA SER A 617 -4.45 12.48 -23.93
C SER A 617 -3.21 13.16 -23.34
N ARG A 618 -2.54 12.46 -22.41
CA ARG A 618 -1.36 12.93 -21.72
C ARG A 618 -0.19 11.98 -21.92
N ILE A 619 0.97 12.51 -22.23
CA ILE A 619 2.23 11.76 -22.29
C ILE A 619 3.18 12.41 -21.30
N GLN A 620 3.64 11.64 -20.33
CA GLN A 620 4.65 12.10 -19.38
C GLN A 620 5.94 11.31 -19.57
N THR A 621 7.06 12.03 -19.66
CA THR A 621 8.41 11.46 -19.64
C THR A 621 9.12 11.92 -18.38
N SER A 622 9.78 11.00 -17.68
CA SER A 622 10.49 11.29 -16.45
C SER A 622 11.80 10.52 -16.39
N ARG A 623 12.82 11.11 -15.80
CA ARG A 623 14.08 10.43 -15.51
C ARG A 623 14.02 9.47 -14.33
N ILE A 624 12.94 9.51 -13.54
CA ILE A 624 12.81 8.75 -12.28
C ILE A 624 12.99 7.25 -12.49
N ASN A 625 12.52 6.70 -13.61
CA ASN A 625 12.58 5.26 -13.91
C ASN A 625 13.43 4.99 -15.17
N GLN A 626 14.44 5.80 -15.44
CA GLN A 626 15.29 5.69 -16.63
C GLN A 626 16.74 5.72 -16.23
N ARG A 627 17.52 4.67 -16.59
CA ARG A 627 18.95 4.59 -16.32
C ARG A 627 19.30 4.95 -14.88
N THR A 628 18.47 4.55 -13.94
CA THR A 628 18.70 4.82 -12.52
C THR A 628 19.60 3.76 -11.94
N GLY A 629 20.58 4.19 -11.17
CA GLY A 629 21.36 3.34 -10.29
C GLY A 629 21.13 3.70 -8.85
N TYR A 630 21.43 2.78 -7.94
CA TYR A 630 21.38 3.05 -6.51
C TYR A 630 22.46 2.30 -5.75
N ILE A 631 22.78 2.81 -4.56
CA ILE A 631 23.58 2.13 -3.54
C ILE A 631 22.75 2.07 -2.27
N LYS A 632 22.68 0.90 -1.66
CA LYS A 632 22.09 0.65 -0.35
C LYS A 632 23.14 0.09 0.58
N ILE A 633 23.21 0.64 1.80
CA ILE A 633 24.09 0.16 2.86
C ILE A 633 23.27 -0.04 4.11
N ALA A 634 23.30 -1.24 4.67
CA ALA A 634 22.71 -1.51 5.97
C ALA A 634 23.74 -2.11 6.91
N TYR A 635 23.74 -1.65 8.17
CA TYR A 635 24.61 -2.14 9.22
C TYR A 635 23.84 -2.35 10.50
N THR A 636 24.12 -3.44 11.20
CA THR A 636 23.51 -3.71 12.49
C THR A 636 24.57 -4.09 13.51
N PHE A 637 24.57 -3.37 14.63
CA PHE A 637 25.41 -3.64 15.80
C PHE A 637 24.57 -4.16 16.95
N ASP A 638 24.95 -5.29 17.54
CA ASP A 638 24.31 -5.90 18.71
C ASP A 638 25.15 -5.69 19.95
N PHE A 639 24.50 -5.46 21.08
CA PHE A 639 25.18 -5.39 22.41
C PHE A 639 24.41 -6.19 23.46
N GLY A 640 25.11 -6.63 24.50
CA GLY A 640 24.54 -7.50 25.53
C GLY A 640 24.37 -8.96 25.07
N GLN A 641 23.55 -9.72 25.79
CA GLN A 641 23.16 -11.07 25.35
C GLN A 641 22.33 -10.98 24.07
N LYS A 642 22.57 -11.91 23.13
CA LYS A 642 21.92 -11.88 21.81
C LYS A 642 20.40 -11.81 21.94
N THR A 643 19.80 -10.75 21.44
CA THR A 643 18.38 -10.44 21.59
C THR A 643 17.58 -10.69 20.31
N SER A 644 16.31 -11.06 20.46
CA SER A 644 15.36 -11.01 19.37
C SER A 644 14.75 -9.61 19.22
N ARG A 645 14.31 -9.28 18.02
CA ARG A 645 13.65 -8.03 17.71
C ARG A 645 12.14 -8.18 17.78
N GLU A 646 11.50 -7.35 18.55
CA GLU A 646 10.08 -7.06 18.49
C GLU A 646 9.90 -5.56 18.21
N LYS A 647 8.93 -5.22 17.63
CA LYS A 647 8.19 -4.26 16.85
C LYS A 647 8.11 -2.82 17.31
N SER A 648 8.04 -2.00 16.31
CA SER A 648 7.45 -0.66 16.36
C SER A 648 6.77 -0.32 15.03
N ASP A 649 5.67 0.37 15.06
CA ASP A 649 4.77 0.66 13.94
C ASP A 649 4.67 2.18 13.75
N MET A 650 4.89 2.67 12.53
CA MET A 650 4.76 4.08 12.23
C MET A 650 4.01 4.31 10.92
N ASP A 651 2.84 4.91 11.01
CA ASP A 651 2.12 5.44 9.86
C ASP A 651 2.75 6.75 9.42
N ARG A 652 3.35 6.77 8.24
CA ARG A 652 3.96 7.94 7.62
C ARG A 652 3.01 8.72 6.72
N ASN A 653 1.79 8.25 6.56
CA ASN A 653 0.80 8.96 5.79
C ASN A 653 0.27 10.15 6.60
N ILE A 654 0.36 11.34 6.02
CA ILE A 654 -0.30 12.52 6.54
C ILE A 654 -1.66 12.59 5.88
N ASN A 655 -2.72 12.45 6.69
CA ASN A 655 -4.09 12.61 6.19
C ASN A 655 -4.37 14.08 5.89
N SER A 656 -5.15 14.33 4.84
CA SER A 656 -5.61 15.68 4.48
C SER A 656 -6.99 15.59 3.85
N ALA A 657 -7.83 16.60 4.07
CA ALA A 657 -9.07 16.81 3.36
C ALA A 657 -8.96 17.98 2.36
N ILE A 658 -7.78 18.55 2.20
CA ILE A 658 -7.52 19.58 1.19
C ILE A 658 -7.69 18.93 -0.19
N MET A 659 -8.59 19.48 -1.00
CA MET A 659 -8.73 19.10 -2.40
C MET A 659 -7.62 19.78 -3.21
N LYS A 660 -6.67 18.96 -3.69
CA LYS A 660 -5.53 19.45 -4.46
C LYS A 660 -5.81 19.34 -5.95
N THR A 661 -5.40 20.35 -6.70
CA THR A 661 -5.42 20.31 -8.17
C THR A 661 -4.13 19.66 -8.67
N ASN A 662 -4.25 18.65 -9.52
CA ASN A 662 -3.09 17.94 -10.09
C ASN A 662 -2.57 18.62 -11.34
#